data_ddde0f11b0afd1bde7a025e0827fc1a5
#
_entry.id   ddde0f11b0afd1bde7a025e0827fc1a5
#
_cell.length_a   1.000
_cell.length_b   1.000
_cell.length_c   1.000
_cell.angle_alpha   90.00
_cell.angle_beta   90.00
_cell.angle_gamma   90.00
#
_symmetry.space_group_name_H-M   'P 1'
#
loop_
_entity.id
_entity.type
_entity.pdbx_description
1 polymer ?
#
loop_
_entity_poly.entity_id
_entity_poly.type
_entity_poly.pdbx_seq_one_letter_code
_entity_poly.pdbx_strand_id
1 'polypeptide(L)'
;DGLCDAHSCFARLVLSWWAEQMRLWVDGVLVNEGDLFDTACRWPLPERCRQGAALDLVLELCSPLHDDGALISSHLDLEPQPGDLDPEGTLLPAALELHLAADGDLPPRWAALDPSGVEAQAAVATHLHQAAQPAGSLNWLGHAHLDLAWLWPVADTWQAAERTFRSALALMRRWPELRFAHSTPALYAWMEQHRPALFAEIKAASRAGRWEPVNGPWVETDCVLVSTASLWKQFAFGQDDSRRRFPEWSHELAWLPDSFGFAAGLPAVAAATGVRWFCTHKLAWNAENPFPHRVFRWRGRGRSELRSLMLPPIGRRADPLEMLEEQRAWHQVTGLENALWIPGVGDHGGGPTDELLEQIALWEEQTTALPTRAGTVREFLTELEQDDQAWPVWRDELFLELHRGCATSRPDQKRHNRTLERLLREADTASALLAFTGRDSSSSSDWRPLLFQQFHDILPGTSIPEVFEQAEPVWCSARRQAHQERDRRLAKLPRPKGTAADWSWWGLQPLASWSPLVRLPAGSWSVDAAPLAQQAAAVGGTWVQLPRQHGSCSVPLRRGSGLASCAVEARHSVVITQLGSGVWRVGNGLIDFDVSAAGLLALRDRDGCEQLSSPLKLERYRDRGEFWDAWDLATDYRSHPLGVVSTDELRWLDQGPLVAHLMLRRQLGASCMRLDLRLKADTPWLELICSIDWRQTHEVLRLNLPLATPAVRIGADTSGGVIERPAEPITAREHARWEVPVISWFASQSAAPGGGMAVLLDGPQGVDWSSDRLGVSLLRGPTWPDPSADQGWHRQRLALMPFAGSWSDAGVPQAAIGFREPGFCAPQAAALRQWFPALPPQLTPVAMERHDDGCLLRLINAGAARCRWTPGAGWCVRRTTDSSVTESLVIAPGDLVALVLVQSS
;
A
#
# COMPACT_ATOMS: atom_id res chain seq x y z
N ASP A 1 -9.28 58.52 1.27
CA ASP A 1 -9.67 58.63 2.68
C ASP A 1 -11.21 58.70 2.82
N GLY A 2 -11.89 57.62 2.54
CA GLY A 2 -13.27 57.40 2.88
C GLY A 2 -13.37 56.47 4.06
N LEU A 3 -12.62 56.76 5.15
CA LEU A 3 -12.81 56.01 6.38
C LEU A 3 -14.21 56.29 6.91
N CYS A 4 -15.00 55.25 6.98
CA CYS A 4 -16.27 55.23 7.68
C CYS A 4 -16.09 55.85 9.06
N ASP A 5 -16.94 56.83 9.40
CA ASP A 5 -16.93 57.40 10.74
C ASP A 5 -17.16 56.24 11.70
N ALA A 6 -16.28 56.00 12.66
CA ALA A 6 -16.32 54.81 13.53
C ALA A 6 -17.68 54.61 14.25
N HIS A 7 -18.51 55.65 14.24
CA HIS A 7 -19.89 55.59 14.75
C HIS A 7 -20.94 55.14 13.74
N SER A 8 -20.59 55.01 12.45
CA SER A 8 -21.50 54.60 11.38
C SER A 8 -21.24 53.20 10.84
N CYS A 9 -20.07 52.62 11.19
CA CYS A 9 -19.70 51.27 10.74
C CYS A 9 -20.02 50.19 11.75
N PHE A 10 -20.28 48.97 11.26
CA PHE A 10 -20.31 47.77 12.04
C PHE A 10 -18.89 47.26 12.19
N ALA A 11 -18.59 46.53 13.22
CA ALA A 11 -17.26 45.96 13.43
C ALA A 11 -17.37 44.46 13.65
N ARG A 12 -16.39 43.75 13.10
CA ARG A 12 -16.26 42.30 13.25
C ARG A 12 -14.90 41.99 13.85
N LEU A 13 -14.84 41.14 14.86
CA LEU A 13 -13.60 40.58 15.35
C LEU A 13 -13.22 39.41 14.44
N VAL A 14 -12.05 39.55 13.80
CA VAL A 14 -11.49 38.51 12.94
C VAL A 14 -10.29 37.91 13.65
N LEU A 15 -10.35 36.61 13.88
CA LEU A 15 -9.30 35.80 14.48
C LEU A 15 -8.88 34.68 13.55
N SER A 16 -7.60 34.39 13.51
CA SER A 16 -7.12 33.13 12.97
C SER A 16 -6.13 32.50 13.93
N TRP A 17 -6.12 31.17 13.98
CA TRP A 17 -5.33 30.42 14.94
C TRP A 17 -4.80 29.12 14.33
N TRP A 18 -3.82 28.55 15.05
CA TRP A 18 -3.39 27.18 14.91
C TRP A 18 -3.51 26.53 16.30
N ALA A 19 -4.58 25.78 16.53
CA ALA A 19 -4.85 25.17 17.83
C ALA A 19 -5.73 23.93 17.67
N GLU A 20 -5.51 22.92 18.47
CA GLU A 20 -6.36 21.72 18.52
C GLU A 20 -7.79 22.06 18.95
N GLN A 21 -7.94 23.05 19.81
CA GLN A 21 -9.22 23.60 20.21
C GLN A 21 -9.09 25.09 20.47
N MET A 22 -10.03 25.85 19.91
CA MET A 22 -10.21 27.28 20.21
C MET A 22 -11.60 27.51 20.76
N ARG A 23 -11.70 28.34 21.79
CA ARG A 23 -12.97 28.85 22.32
C ARG A 23 -12.88 30.32 22.55
N LEU A 24 -13.83 31.08 22.01
CA LEU A 24 -14.00 32.50 22.22
C LEU A 24 -15.21 32.72 23.14
N TRP A 25 -14.93 33.33 24.29
CA TRP A 25 -15.93 33.74 25.27
C TRP A 25 -16.03 35.25 25.23
N VAL A 26 -17.24 35.77 25.21
CA VAL A 26 -17.54 37.21 25.26
C VAL A 26 -18.48 37.45 26.41
N ASP A 27 -18.09 38.31 27.36
CA ASP A 27 -18.83 38.59 28.59
C ASP A 27 -19.31 37.28 29.33
N GLY A 28 -18.45 36.28 29.33
CA GLY A 28 -18.73 34.98 29.94
C GLY A 28 -19.63 34.04 29.11
N VAL A 29 -20.04 34.42 27.91
CA VAL A 29 -20.82 33.58 26.99
C VAL A 29 -19.92 33.03 25.91
N LEU A 30 -19.95 31.70 25.66
CA LEU A 30 -19.26 31.08 24.53
C LEU A 30 -19.92 31.49 23.24
N VAL A 31 -19.20 32.20 22.36
CA VAL A 31 -19.72 32.75 21.10
C VAL A 31 -19.14 32.05 19.86
N ASN A 32 -17.96 31.46 19.96
CA ASN A 32 -17.36 30.67 18.90
C ASN A 32 -16.50 29.52 19.43
N GLU A 33 -16.48 28.42 18.72
CA GLU A 33 -15.57 27.30 18.91
C GLU A 33 -14.97 26.95 17.55
N GLY A 34 -13.68 26.62 17.54
CA GLY A 34 -12.99 26.14 16.36
C GLY A 34 -11.86 25.18 16.72
N ASP A 35 -11.19 24.66 15.73
CA ASP A 35 -10.10 23.70 15.89
C ASP A 35 -9.06 23.84 14.75
N LEU A 36 -8.26 22.82 14.52
CA LEU A 36 -7.28 22.77 13.42
C LEU A 36 -7.93 22.76 12.02
N PHE A 37 -9.21 22.47 11.93
CA PHE A 37 -9.96 22.31 10.67
C PHE A 37 -10.89 23.49 10.40
N ASP A 38 -11.16 24.29 11.40
CA ASP A 38 -11.89 25.55 11.32
C ASP A 38 -11.06 26.58 12.07
N THR A 39 -10.10 27.20 11.39
CA THR A 39 -9.01 27.96 11.94
C THR A 39 -9.24 29.47 11.95
N ALA A 40 -10.45 29.92 11.67
CA ALA A 40 -10.80 31.32 11.60
C ALA A 40 -12.16 31.61 12.27
N CYS A 41 -12.30 32.82 12.78
CA CYS A 41 -13.55 33.32 13.35
C CYS A 41 -13.77 34.74 12.87
N ARG A 42 -14.97 35.04 12.37
CA ARG A 42 -15.43 36.41 11.97
C ARG A 42 -16.67 36.76 12.82
N TRP A 43 -16.44 37.09 14.08
CA TRP A 43 -17.53 37.34 15.02
C TRP A 43 -17.99 38.82 15.00
N PRO A 44 -19.27 39.11 14.70
CA PRO A 44 -19.78 40.47 14.66
C PRO A 44 -19.86 41.06 16.08
N LEU A 45 -19.30 42.25 16.28
CA LEU A 45 -19.38 42.95 17.56
C LEU A 45 -20.83 43.44 17.80
N PRO A 46 -21.31 43.32 19.04
CA PRO A 46 -22.62 43.86 19.41
C PRO A 46 -22.73 45.38 19.20
N GLU A 47 -23.93 45.87 18.83
CA GLU A 47 -24.16 47.29 18.53
C GLU A 47 -23.78 48.22 19.71
N ARG A 48 -23.86 47.75 20.97
CA ARG A 48 -23.40 48.50 22.15
C ARG A 48 -21.94 48.94 22.07
N CYS A 49 -21.09 48.19 21.33
CA CYS A 49 -19.68 48.56 21.18
C CYS A 49 -19.52 49.86 20.37
N ARG A 50 -20.42 50.14 19.43
CA ARG A 50 -20.50 51.42 18.71
C ARG A 50 -20.77 52.62 19.61
N GLN A 51 -21.38 52.36 20.78
CA GLN A 51 -21.64 53.37 21.80
C GLN A 51 -20.54 53.46 22.86
N GLY A 52 -19.40 52.77 22.60
CA GLY A 52 -18.22 52.80 23.50
C GLY A 52 -18.30 51.82 24.69
N ALA A 53 -19.19 50.85 24.65
CA ALA A 53 -19.22 49.78 25.67
C ALA A 53 -18.00 48.83 25.50
N ALA A 54 -17.35 48.52 26.60
CA ALA A 54 -16.28 47.53 26.65
C ALA A 54 -16.86 46.10 26.62
N LEU A 55 -16.07 45.18 26.06
CA LEU A 55 -16.33 43.74 26.12
C LEU A 55 -15.20 43.04 26.85
N ASP A 56 -15.55 42.04 27.66
CA ASP A 56 -14.56 41.10 28.19
C ASP A 56 -14.43 39.92 27.26
N LEU A 57 -13.25 39.81 26.63
CA LEU A 57 -12.93 38.72 25.69
C LEU A 57 -11.98 37.73 26.36
N VAL A 58 -12.34 36.48 26.36
CA VAL A 58 -11.47 35.36 26.77
C VAL A 58 -11.30 34.41 25.60
N LEU A 59 -10.06 34.23 25.19
CA LEU A 59 -9.67 33.27 24.16
C LEU A 59 -8.93 32.11 24.82
N GLU A 60 -9.50 30.92 24.71
CA GLU A 60 -8.88 29.68 25.17
C GLU A 60 -8.33 28.95 23.95
N LEU A 61 -7.03 28.66 23.96
CA LEU A 61 -6.34 27.91 22.91
C LEU A 61 -5.69 26.68 23.52
N CYS A 62 -5.91 25.51 22.91
CA CYS A 62 -5.23 24.26 23.25
C CYS A 62 -4.25 23.93 22.12
N SER A 63 -2.94 23.86 22.43
CA SER A 63 -1.93 23.49 21.45
C SER A 63 -2.13 22.06 20.94
N PRO A 64 -1.87 21.78 19.65
CA PRO A 64 -1.77 20.44 19.12
C PRO A 64 -0.68 19.64 19.86
N LEU A 65 -0.84 18.31 19.92
CA LEU A 65 0.13 17.44 20.60
C LEU A 65 1.53 17.45 19.96
N HIS A 66 1.60 17.76 18.68
CA HIS A 66 2.82 17.61 17.88
C HIS A 66 3.33 18.94 17.29
N ASP A 67 2.71 20.05 17.71
CA ASP A 67 3.09 21.40 17.22
C ASP A 67 2.75 22.47 18.28
N ASP A 68 3.35 23.65 18.12
CA ASP A 68 3.05 24.79 18.98
C ASP A 68 1.79 25.50 18.49
N GLY A 69 0.77 25.53 19.33
CA GLY A 69 -0.46 26.28 19.05
C GLY A 69 -0.23 27.79 19.18
N ALA A 70 -0.89 28.57 18.33
CA ALA A 70 -0.77 30.01 18.31
C ALA A 70 -2.08 30.71 17.89
N LEU A 71 -2.28 31.94 18.41
CA LEU A 71 -3.14 32.91 17.77
C LEU A 71 -2.31 33.55 16.64
N ILE A 72 -2.70 33.32 15.38
CA ILE A 72 -1.97 33.77 14.21
C ILE A 72 -2.26 35.25 13.92
N SER A 73 -3.55 35.60 13.94
CA SER A 73 -3.98 37.00 13.73
C SER A 73 -5.17 37.37 14.59
N SER A 74 -5.26 38.64 14.91
CA SER A 74 -6.41 39.26 15.60
C SER A 74 -6.54 40.71 15.12
N HIS A 75 -7.65 41.03 14.49
CA HIS A 75 -7.95 42.38 14.04
C HIS A 75 -9.44 42.67 14.04
N LEU A 76 -9.79 43.93 13.80
CA LEU A 76 -11.18 44.36 13.62
C LEU A 76 -11.39 44.80 12.19
N ASP A 77 -12.35 44.17 11.52
CA ASP A 77 -12.86 44.65 10.24
C ASP A 77 -14.00 45.64 10.51
N LEU A 78 -13.99 46.76 9.79
CA LEU A 78 -15.06 47.75 9.83
C LEU A 78 -15.94 47.54 8.60
N GLU A 79 -17.20 47.19 8.82
CA GLU A 79 -18.14 46.87 7.76
C GLU A 79 -19.09 48.06 7.55
N PRO A 80 -19.26 48.58 6.32
CA PRO A 80 -20.26 49.62 6.03
C PRO A 80 -21.69 49.12 6.26
N GLN A 81 -21.92 47.82 6.07
CA GLN A 81 -23.19 47.16 6.29
C GLN A 81 -22.97 45.88 7.08
N PRO A 82 -23.95 45.40 7.87
CA PRO A 82 -23.80 44.13 8.59
C PRO A 82 -23.65 42.96 7.60
N GLY A 83 -22.60 42.17 7.78
CA GLY A 83 -22.34 40.98 6.95
C GLY A 83 -21.69 41.30 5.61
N ASP A 84 -21.07 42.47 5.47
CA ASP A 84 -20.22 42.78 4.33
C ASP A 84 -19.02 41.83 4.27
N LEU A 85 -18.89 41.09 3.19
CA LEU A 85 -17.81 40.10 2.99
C LEU A 85 -16.56 40.76 2.37
N ASP A 86 -16.63 42.06 1.94
CA ASP A 86 -15.51 42.83 1.39
C ASP A 86 -15.40 44.22 2.07
N PRO A 87 -15.25 44.28 3.39
CA PRO A 87 -15.25 45.56 4.11
C PRO A 87 -14.10 46.50 3.73
N GLU A 88 -13.01 45.93 3.25
CA GLU A 88 -11.81 46.69 2.81
C GLU A 88 -11.90 47.15 1.35
N GLY A 89 -12.88 46.67 0.60
CA GLY A 89 -13.05 46.98 -0.83
C GLY A 89 -11.96 46.37 -1.72
N THR A 90 -11.42 45.22 -1.34
CA THR A 90 -10.36 44.50 -2.07
C THR A 90 -10.88 43.68 -3.23
N LEU A 91 -12.18 43.39 -3.26
CA LEU A 91 -12.79 42.54 -4.28
C LEU A 91 -12.68 43.13 -5.68
N LEU A 92 -12.89 44.44 -5.83
CA LEU A 92 -12.86 45.10 -7.14
C LEU A 92 -11.46 45.06 -7.79
N PRO A 93 -10.35 45.39 -7.09
CA PRO A 93 -9.01 45.18 -7.63
C PRO A 93 -8.72 43.71 -7.94
N ALA A 94 -9.09 42.79 -7.06
CA ALA A 94 -8.91 41.34 -7.28
C ALA A 94 -9.73 40.84 -8.48
N ALA A 95 -10.95 41.32 -8.68
CA ALA A 95 -11.77 41.00 -9.83
C ALA A 95 -11.15 41.54 -11.14
N LEU A 96 -10.49 42.71 -11.12
CA LEU A 96 -9.76 43.21 -12.28
C LEU A 96 -8.53 42.35 -12.57
N GLU A 97 -7.77 41.96 -11.55
CA GLU A 97 -6.63 41.04 -11.69
C GLU A 97 -7.05 39.71 -12.30
N LEU A 98 -8.12 39.14 -11.80
CA LEU A 98 -8.69 37.88 -12.33
C LEU A 98 -9.15 38.05 -13.79
N HIS A 99 -9.80 39.15 -14.11
CA HIS A 99 -10.22 39.47 -15.48
C HIS A 99 -9.02 39.52 -16.44
N LEU A 100 -7.95 40.21 -16.04
CA LEU A 100 -6.73 40.29 -16.84
C LEU A 100 -6.02 38.92 -16.94
N ALA A 101 -5.99 38.17 -15.87
CA ALA A 101 -5.50 36.79 -15.88
C ALA A 101 -6.30 35.87 -16.81
N ALA A 102 -7.59 36.15 -17.00
CA ALA A 102 -8.48 35.48 -17.94
C ALA A 102 -8.40 36.01 -19.39
N ASP A 103 -7.32 36.69 -19.74
CA ASP A 103 -7.08 37.32 -21.06
C ASP A 103 -8.06 38.48 -21.39
N GLY A 104 -8.65 39.05 -20.36
CA GLY A 104 -9.47 40.28 -20.50
C GLY A 104 -8.62 41.52 -20.73
N ASP A 105 -9.28 42.60 -21.08
CA ASP A 105 -8.65 43.88 -21.38
C ASP A 105 -8.90 44.95 -20.27
N LEU A 106 -8.06 45.95 -20.24
CA LEU A 106 -8.21 47.07 -19.30
C LEU A 106 -9.41 47.96 -19.70
N PRO A 107 -10.08 48.61 -18.71
CA PRO A 107 -11.11 49.56 -18.97
C PRO A 107 -10.67 50.64 -19.98
N PRO A 108 -11.52 51.09 -20.90
CA PRO A 108 -11.23 52.17 -21.79
C PRO A 108 -10.78 53.41 -21.01
N ARG A 109 -9.71 54.06 -21.46
CA ARG A 109 -9.12 55.26 -20.83
C ARG A 109 -8.45 55.03 -19.45
N TRP A 110 -8.19 53.74 -19.06
CA TRP A 110 -7.54 53.43 -17.81
C TRP A 110 -6.27 54.24 -17.56
N ALA A 111 -5.42 54.39 -18.57
CA ALA A 111 -4.16 55.15 -18.48
C ALA A 111 -4.35 56.67 -18.22
N ALA A 112 -5.53 57.19 -18.32
CA ALA A 112 -5.84 58.57 -18.07
C ALA A 112 -6.50 58.83 -16.70
N LEU A 113 -6.72 57.81 -15.91
CA LEU A 113 -7.36 57.85 -14.59
C LEU A 113 -6.31 57.71 -13.48
N ASP A 114 -6.59 58.33 -12.35
CA ASP A 114 -5.84 58.03 -11.11
C ASP A 114 -6.34 56.65 -10.59
N PRO A 115 -5.49 55.63 -10.52
CA PRO A 115 -5.89 54.28 -10.11
C PRO A 115 -6.54 54.22 -8.72
N SER A 116 -6.22 55.12 -7.83
CA SER A 116 -6.80 55.24 -6.49
C SER A 116 -8.09 56.05 -6.42
N GLY A 117 -8.47 56.67 -7.53
CA GLY A 117 -9.62 57.60 -7.56
C GLY A 117 -10.96 56.90 -7.75
N VAL A 118 -12.03 57.52 -7.24
CA VAL A 118 -13.41 57.02 -7.35
C VAL A 118 -13.85 56.84 -8.83
N GLU A 119 -13.36 57.70 -9.73
CA GLU A 119 -13.65 57.58 -11.16
C GLU A 119 -13.03 56.32 -11.79
N ALA A 120 -11.83 55.94 -11.36
CA ALA A 120 -11.17 54.74 -11.81
C ALA A 120 -11.89 53.49 -11.28
N GLN A 121 -12.25 53.49 -10.02
CA GLN A 121 -13.05 52.38 -9.43
C GLN A 121 -14.40 52.22 -10.13
N ALA A 122 -15.12 53.29 -10.39
CA ALA A 122 -16.39 53.23 -11.11
C ALA A 122 -16.24 52.76 -12.58
N ALA A 123 -15.14 53.12 -13.24
CA ALA A 123 -14.83 52.69 -14.58
C ALA A 123 -14.49 51.18 -14.61
N VAL A 124 -13.71 50.70 -13.65
CA VAL A 124 -13.39 49.29 -13.48
C VAL A 124 -14.67 48.48 -13.21
N ALA A 125 -15.46 48.88 -12.23
CA ALA A 125 -16.71 48.19 -11.88
C ALA A 125 -17.66 48.10 -13.09
N THR A 126 -17.81 49.21 -13.84
CA THR A 126 -18.63 49.22 -15.04
C THR A 126 -18.10 48.29 -16.15
N HIS A 127 -16.79 48.29 -16.32
CA HIS A 127 -16.12 47.42 -17.31
C HIS A 127 -16.29 45.95 -16.97
N LEU A 128 -15.99 45.58 -15.74
CA LEU A 128 -16.09 44.20 -15.27
C LEU A 128 -17.54 43.68 -15.29
N HIS A 129 -18.49 44.50 -14.95
CA HIS A 129 -19.92 44.15 -15.06
C HIS A 129 -20.37 43.85 -16.49
N GLN A 130 -19.70 44.41 -17.49
CA GLN A 130 -19.95 44.18 -18.91
C GLN A 130 -19.07 43.12 -19.53
N ALA A 131 -18.06 42.65 -18.79
CA ALA A 131 -17.15 41.64 -19.25
C ALA A 131 -17.86 40.29 -19.44
N ALA A 132 -17.38 39.52 -20.42
CA ALA A 132 -17.82 38.15 -20.58
C ALA A 132 -17.20 37.31 -19.46
N GLN A 133 -17.95 36.34 -18.95
CA GLN A 133 -17.38 35.35 -18.04
C GLN A 133 -16.24 34.57 -18.70
N PRO A 134 -15.21 34.16 -17.95
CA PRO A 134 -14.18 33.24 -18.45
C PRO A 134 -14.80 31.97 -19.02
N ALA A 135 -14.15 31.39 -20.04
CA ALA A 135 -14.58 30.12 -20.59
C ALA A 135 -14.32 29.00 -19.57
N GLY A 136 -15.20 28.01 -19.50
CA GLY A 136 -15.13 26.89 -18.59
C GLY A 136 -15.98 27.05 -17.33
N SER A 137 -15.90 26.05 -16.47
CA SER A 137 -16.61 26.00 -15.19
C SER A 137 -15.91 25.07 -14.20
N LEU A 138 -16.32 25.14 -12.94
CA LEU A 138 -15.82 24.27 -11.89
C LEU A 138 -16.95 23.60 -11.12
N ASN A 139 -16.83 22.28 -10.94
CA ASN A 139 -17.55 21.58 -9.89
C ASN A 139 -16.71 21.59 -8.62
N TRP A 140 -17.26 22.09 -7.52
CA TRP A 140 -16.58 21.99 -6.24
C TRP A 140 -17.32 21.08 -5.28
N LEU A 141 -16.56 20.42 -4.41
CA LEU A 141 -17.08 19.58 -3.32
C LEU A 141 -16.18 19.68 -2.08
N GLY A 142 -16.78 19.58 -0.92
CA GLY A 142 -16.03 19.46 0.33
C GLY A 142 -15.43 18.06 0.45
N HIS A 143 -14.19 18.00 0.85
CA HIS A 143 -13.49 16.76 1.18
C HIS A 143 -12.49 17.03 2.30
N ALA A 144 -12.24 16.03 3.13
CA ALA A 144 -11.16 16.05 4.10
C ALA A 144 -10.33 14.80 3.90
N HIS A 145 -9.07 14.95 3.52
CA HIS A 145 -8.11 13.86 3.63
C HIS A 145 -7.68 13.74 5.09
N LEU A 146 -7.74 12.54 5.64
CA LEU A 146 -7.35 12.26 7.01
C LEU A 146 -6.49 11.02 7.06
N ASP A 147 -5.22 11.20 7.38
CA ASP A 147 -4.31 10.10 7.62
C ASP A 147 -4.68 9.35 8.89
N LEU A 148 -4.76 8.01 8.79
CA LEU A 148 -5.08 7.17 9.95
C LEU A 148 -3.97 7.14 11.01
N ALA A 149 -2.76 7.47 10.60
CA ALA A 149 -1.59 7.70 11.43
C ALA A 149 -0.48 8.28 10.54
N TRP A 150 0.31 9.20 11.04
CA TRP A 150 1.45 9.80 10.34
C TRP A 150 2.36 10.50 11.36
N LEU A 151 2.24 11.82 11.53
CA LEU A 151 2.89 12.60 12.58
C LEU A 151 2.07 12.64 13.87
N TRP A 152 1.04 11.81 13.94
CA TRP A 152 0.20 11.58 15.10
C TRP A 152 -0.20 10.11 15.19
N PRO A 153 -0.47 9.60 16.42
CA PRO A 153 -0.87 8.22 16.62
C PRO A 153 -2.33 7.97 16.23
N VAL A 154 -2.67 6.70 15.96
CA VAL A 154 -4.04 6.27 15.60
C VAL A 154 -5.11 6.75 16.61
N ALA A 155 -4.75 6.88 17.90
CA ALA A 155 -5.67 7.34 18.92
C ALA A 155 -6.21 8.76 18.64
N ASP A 156 -5.36 9.63 18.08
CA ASP A 156 -5.72 11.03 17.78
C ASP A 156 -6.57 11.11 16.52
N THR A 157 -6.36 10.19 15.57
CA THR A 157 -7.16 10.10 14.33
C THR A 157 -8.65 9.92 14.62
N TRP A 158 -9.01 9.16 15.66
CA TRP A 158 -10.42 8.98 16.01
C TRP A 158 -11.08 10.28 16.44
N GLN A 159 -10.35 11.11 17.17
CA GLN A 159 -10.82 12.42 17.61
C GLN A 159 -10.88 13.39 16.44
N ALA A 160 -9.84 13.41 15.60
CA ALA A 160 -9.80 14.22 14.39
C ALA A 160 -10.98 13.87 13.46
N ALA A 161 -11.25 12.60 13.22
CA ALA A 161 -12.39 12.16 12.41
C ALA A 161 -13.74 12.60 13.01
N GLU A 162 -13.90 12.53 14.33
CA GLU A 162 -15.11 13.02 14.99
C GLU A 162 -15.30 14.51 14.78
N ARG A 163 -14.25 15.33 14.94
CA ARG A 163 -14.27 16.77 14.69
C ARG A 163 -14.61 17.10 13.24
N THR A 164 -13.88 16.50 12.30
CA THR A 164 -14.12 16.66 10.86
C THR A 164 -15.58 16.39 10.48
N PHE A 165 -16.14 15.30 10.97
CA PHE A 165 -17.50 14.92 10.61
C PHE A 165 -18.54 15.84 11.27
N ARG A 166 -18.31 16.29 12.49
CA ARG A 166 -19.17 17.29 13.15
C ARG A 166 -19.13 18.64 12.43
N SER A 167 -17.94 19.10 12.08
CA SER A 167 -17.74 20.36 11.35
C SER A 167 -18.45 20.30 10.00
N ALA A 168 -18.23 19.26 9.19
CA ALA A 168 -18.89 19.10 7.91
C ALA A 168 -20.42 19.10 8.01
N LEU A 169 -20.99 18.40 9.02
CA LEU A 169 -22.45 18.40 9.25
C LEU A 169 -22.97 19.77 9.75
N ALA A 170 -22.17 20.51 10.51
CA ALA A 170 -22.52 21.86 10.95
C ALA A 170 -22.51 22.84 9.77
N LEU A 171 -21.48 22.79 8.93
CA LEU A 171 -21.40 23.60 7.71
C LEU A 171 -22.55 23.27 6.74
N MET A 172 -22.92 22.01 6.58
CA MET A 172 -24.08 21.63 5.77
C MET A 172 -25.39 22.26 6.23
N ARG A 173 -25.54 22.55 7.53
CA ARG A 173 -26.74 23.25 8.04
C ARG A 173 -26.75 24.73 7.67
N ARG A 174 -25.57 25.35 7.60
CA ARG A 174 -25.40 26.77 7.23
C ARG A 174 -25.37 26.97 5.71
N TRP A 175 -24.77 26.03 4.98
CA TRP A 175 -24.58 26.04 3.54
C TRP A 175 -25.34 24.86 2.90
N PRO A 176 -26.60 25.07 2.48
CA PRO A 176 -27.43 23.99 1.93
C PRO A 176 -26.90 23.35 0.66
N GLU A 177 -26.10 24.08 -0.13
CA GLU A 177 -25.45 23.62 -1.35
C GLU A 177 -24.27 22.69 -1.08
N LEU A 178 -23.60 22.78 0.07
CA LEU A 178 -22.42 21.98 0.39
C LEU A 178 -22.71 20.47 0.22
N ARG A 179 -21.89 19.83 -0.59
CA ARG A 179 -21.74 18.37 -0.71
C ARG A 179 -20.39 17.98 -0.13
N PHE A 180 -20.38 16.95 0.72
CA PHE A 180 -19.17 16.51 1.39
C PHE A 180 -18.89 15.07 1.05
N ALA A 181 -17.70 14.77 0.52
CA ALA A 181 -17.21 13.43 0.23
C ALA A 181 -16.18 13.02 1.26
N HIS A 182 -16.24 11.77 1.74
CA HIS A 182 -15.21 11.26 2.63
C HIS A 182 -14.96 9.77 2.39
N SER A 183 -13.69 9.34 2.50
CA SER A 183 -13.23 7.98 2.30
C SER A 183 -13.13 7.18 3.60
N THR A 184 -12.59 5.97 3.50
CA THR A 184 -12.12 5.11 4.58
C THR A 184 -13.22 4.43 5.38
N PRO A 185 -13.67 3.22 4.93
CA PRO A 185 -14.66 2.40 5.63
C PRO A 185 -14.32 2.11 7.09
N ALA A 186 -13.01 2.02 7.44
CA ALA A 186 -12.56 1.80 8.81
C ALA A 186 -12.99 2.93 9.76
N LEU A 187 -12.98 4.20 9.31
CA LEU A 187 -13.46 5.35 10.08
C LEU A 187 -14.97 5.26 10.32
N TYR A 188 -15.74 4.95 9.28
CA TYR A 188 -17.20 4.76 9.45
C TYR A 188 -17.55 3.59 10.37
N ALA A 189 -16.75 2.51 10.32
CA ALA A 189 -16.92 1.38 11.25
C ALA A 189 -16.70 1.80 12.71
N TRP A 190 -15.67 2.60 12.95
CA TRP A 190 -15.37 3.13 14.27
C TRP A 190 -16.48 4.10 14.76
N MET A 191 -16.94 5.01 13.88
CA MET A 191 -18.03 5.96 14.19
C MET A 191 -19.33 5.24 14.53
N GLU A 192 -19.72 4.22 13.77
CA GLU A 192 -20.91 3.41 14.05
C GLU A 192 -20.85 2.79 15.44
N GLN A 193 -19.68 2.30 15.84
CA GLN A 193 -19.47 1.62 17.12
C GLN A 193 -19.38 2.59 18.31
N HIS A 194 -18.64 3.69 18.15
CA HIS A 194 -18.23 4.54 19.27
C HIS A 194 -18.96 5.89 19.33
N ARG A 195 -19.54 6.32 18.22
CA ARG A 195 -20.28 7.60 18.07
C ARG A 195 -21.59 7.39 17.31
N PRO A 196 -22.48 6.50 17.77
CA PRO A 196 -23.68 6.09 17.00
C PRO A 196 -24.64 7.25 16.67
N ALA A 197 -24.73 8.27 17.51
CA ALA A 197 -25.54 9.46 17.23
C ALA A 197 -24.98 10.26 16.05
N LEU A 198 -23.68 10.55 16.04
CA LEU A 198 -23.00 11.21 14.92
C LEU A 198 -23.13 10.38 13.63
N PHE A 199 -22.93 9.08 13.74
CA PHE A 199 -23.08 8.19 12.56
C PHE A 199 -24.50 8.20 12.00
N ALA A 200 -25.53 8.33 12.86
CA ALA A 200 -26.92 8.48 12.41
C ALA A 200 -27.15 9.79 11.63
N GLU A 201 -26.52 10.90 12.04
CA GLU A 201 -26.54 12.19 11.32
C GLU A 201 -25.84 12.06 9.96
N ILE A 202 -24.66 11.42 9.90
CA ILE A 202 -23.96 11.11 8.66
C ILE A 202 -24.86 10.31 7.71
N LYS A 203 -25.52 9.26 8.21
CA LYS A 203 -26.47 8.48 7.40
C LYS A 203 -27.67 9.29 6.91
N ALA A 204 -28.15 10.22 7.70
CA ALA A 204 -29.23 11.12 7.27
C ALA A 204 -28.78 12.04 6.14
N ALA A 205 -27.59 12.64 6.26
CA ALA A 205 -26.97 13.47 5.23
C ALA A 205 -26.67 12.65 3.95
N SER A 206 -26.21 11.41 4.08
CA SER A 206 -25.97 10.49 2.98
C SER A 206 -27.24 10.17 2.19
N ARG A 207 -28.33 9.83 2.87
CA ARG A 207 -29.64 9.61 2.23
C ARG A 207 -30.21 10.85 1.55
N ALA A 208 -29.84 12.03 2.05
CA ALA A 208 -30.20 13.31 1.42
C ALA A 208 -29.32 13.66 0.22
N GLY A 209 -28.36 12.82 -0.16
CA GLY A 209 -27.42 13.06 -1.25
C GLY A 209 -26.37 14.14 -0.97
N ARG A 210 -26.18 14.51 0.31
CA ARG A 210 -25.27 15.58 0.72
C ARG A 210 -23.95 15.08 1.30
N TRP A 211 -23.91 13.83 1.76
CA TRP A 211 -22.72 13.13 2.21
C TRP A 211 -22.44 11.94 1.29
N GLU A 212 -21.33 11.98 0.55
CA GLU A 212 -20.93 10.92 -0.36
C GLU A 212 -19.81 10.05 0.23
N PRO A 213 -20.05 8.76 0.45
CA PRO A 213 -19.00 7.84 0.88
C PRO A 213 -18.13 7.45 -0.33
N VAL A 214 -17.00 8.12 -0.54
CA VAL A 214 -16.03 7.84 -1.61
C VAL A 214 -15.02 6.81 -1.14
N ASN A 215 -15.39 5.55 -1.16
CA ASN A 215 -14.62 4.45 -0.59
C ASN A 215 -13.80 3.68 -1.65
N GLY A 216 -13.66 2.39 -1.47
CA GLY A 216 -12.92 1.44 -2.28
C GLY A 216 -12.36 0.38 -1.35
N PRO A 217 -11.08 0.45 -0.98
CA PRO A 217 -10.48 -0.43 0.02
C PRO A 217 -10.93 -0.10 1.44
N TRP A 218 -10.62 -0.99 2.40
CA TRP A 218 -10.92 -0.82 3.82
C TRP A 218 -10.28 0.41 4.45
N VAL A 219 -9.03 0.70 4.06
CA VAL A 219 -8.29 1.94 4.36
C VAL A 219 -7.64 2.44 3.09
N GLU A 220 -7.12 3.66 3.07
CA GLU A 220 -6.22 4.13 2.00
C GLU A 220 -4.88 3.38 2.09
N THR A 221 -4.89 2.18 1.52
CA THR A 221 -3.81 1.21 1.69
C THR A 221 -2.59 1.54 0.83
N ASP A 222 -1.42 1.15 1.29
CA ASP A 222 -0.29 0.98 0.39
C ASP A 222 -0.66 -0.04 -0.72
N CYS A 223 -0.43 0.31 -1.98
CA CYS A 223 -0.84 -0.46 -3.15
C CYS A 223 0.33 -1.18 -3.86
N VAL A 224 1.55 -1.09 -3.31
CA VAL A 224 2.76 -1.66 -3.92
C VAL A 224 3.53 -2.61 -3.00
N LEU A 225 3.36 -2.50 -1.67
CA LEU A 225 4.04 -3.34 -0.67
C LEU A 225 3.17 -4.50 -0.16
N VAL A 226 1.88 -4.51 -0.42
CA VAL A 226 0.93 -5.55 0.01
C VAL A 226 0.87 -6.70 -1.00
N SER A 227 0.58 -7.92 -0.52
CA SER A 227 0.35 -9.05 -1.42
C SER A 227 -0.95 -8.89 -2.22
N THR A 228 -1.05 -9.60 -3.34
CA THR A 228 -2.31 -9.67 -4.12
C THR A 228 -3.50 -10.11 -3.27
N ALA A 229 -3.27 -11.02 -2.31
CA ALA A 229 -4.32 -11.48 -1.38
C ALA A 229 -4.81 -10.34 -0.48
N SER A 230 -3.89 -9.56 0.08
CA SER A 230 -4.24 -8.41 0.92
C SER A 230 -4.92 -7.31 0.12
N LEU A 231 -4.41 -6.98 -1.07
CA LEU A 231 -5.04 -5.99 -1.93
C LEU A 231 -6.48 -6.40 -2.30
N TRP A 232 -6.68 -7.69 -2.61
CA TRP A 232 -8.03 -8.25 -2.80
C TRP A 232 -8.92 -8.05 -1.55
N LYS A 233 -8.40 -8.38 -0.36
CA LYS A 233 -9.15 -8.27 0.90
C LYS A 233 -9.46 -6.81 1.25
N GLN A 234 -8.54 -5.87 0.98
CA GLN A 234 -8.77 -4.43 1.15
C GLN A 234 -10.04 -4.00 0.41
N PHE A 235 -10.11 -4.31 -0.89
CA PHE A 235 -11.27 -3.97 -1.71
C PHE A 235 -12.53 -4.77 -1.35
N ALA A 236 -12.41 -6.07 -1.10
CA ALA A 236 -13.55 -6.90 -0.75
C ALA A 236 -14.22 -6.43 0.56
N PHE A 237 -13.42 -6.21 1.63
CA PHE A 237 -13.94 -5.72 2.90
C PHE A 237 -14.47 -4.28 2.80
N GLY A 238 -13.74 -3.38 2.13
CA GLY A 238 -14.16 -1.99 1.96
C GLY A 238 -15.48 -1.88 1.19
N GLN A 239 -15.62 -2.62 0.11
CA GLN A 239 -16.84 -2.61 -0.71
C GLN A 239 -18.04 -3.25 -0.01
N ASP A 240 -17.84 -4.38 0.66
CA ASP A 240 -18.95 -5.04 1.39
C ASP A 240 -19.41 -4.18 2.58
N ASP A 241 -18.49 -3.57 3.29
CA ASP A 241 -18.79 -2.68 4.40
C ASP A 241 -19.53 -1.42 3.93
N SER A 242 -19.08 -0.82 2.83
CA SER A 242 -19.70 0.36 2.24
C SER A 242 -21.13 0.08 1.78
N ARG A 243 -21.37 -1.04 1.06
CA ARG A 243 -22.72 -1.46 0.64
C ARG A 243 -23.65 -1.70 1.83
N ARG A 244 -23.12 -2.22 2.93
CA ARG A 244 -23.90 -2.44 4.15
C ARG A 244 -24.28 -1.15 4.85
N ARG A 245 -23.36 -0.19 4.93
CA ARG A 245 -23.57 1.08 5.67
C ARG A 245 -24.33 2.10 4.86
N PHE A 246 -24.05 2.19 3.59
CA PHE A 246 -24.58 3.21 2.68
C PHE A 246 -25.22 2.58 1.44
N PRO A 247 -26.29 1.79 1.61
CA PRO A 247 -26.93 1.05 0.50
C PRO A 247 -27.57 1.95 -0.55
N GLU A 248 -27.76 3.23 -0.25
CA GLU A 248 -28.28 4.23 -1.17
C GLU A 248 -27.29 4.67 -2.26
N TRP A 249 -25.98 4.39 -2.06
CA TRP A 249 -24.93 4.75 -3.02
C TRP A 249 -24.46 3.55 -3.83
N SER A 250 -24.03 3.77 -5.08
CA SER A 250 -23.29 2.76 -5.84
C SER A 250 -21.81 2.86 -5.46
N HIS A 251 -21.22 1.76 -5.00
CA HIS A 251 -19.84 1.72 -4.60
C HIS A 251 -18.96 1.22 -5.76
N GLU A 252 -18.75 2.10 -6.75
CA GLU A 252 -17.98 1.81 -7.98
C GLU A 252 -16.65 2.57 -8.03
N LEU A 253 -16.26 3.23 -6.95
CA LEU A 253 -15.13 4.13 -6.87
C LEU A 253 -14.03 3.56 -5.97
N ALA A 254 -12.78 3.69 -6.39
CA ALA A 254 -11.60 3.58 -5.55
C ALA A 254 -10.99 4.98 -5.37
N TRP A 255 -11.11 5.52 -4.18
CA TRP A 255 -10.60 6.83 -3.80
C TRP A 255 -9.32 6.64 -2.99
N LEU A 256 -8.17 6.91 -3.62
CA LEU A 256 -6.83 6.70 -3.07
C LEU A 256 -5.98 7.93 -3.38
N PRO A 257 -6.26 9.08 -2.76
CA PRO A 257 -5.62 10.34 -3.11
C PRO A 257 -4.11 10.31 -2.84
N ASP A 258 -3.65 9.72 -1.74
CA ASP A 258 -2.27 9.89 -1.26
C ASP A 258 -1.40 8.61 -1.23
N SER A 259 -1.91 7.44 -1.61
CA SER A 259 -1.09 6.21 -1.64
C SER A 259 0.12 6.32 -2.58
N PHE A 260 1.26 5.73 -2.18
CA PHE A 260 2.59 5.95 -2.78
C PHE A 260 2.85 5.11 -4.03
N GLY A 261 1.98 5.27 -5.04
CA GLY A 261 2.04 4.54 -6.30
C GLY A 261 1.14 3.29 -6.31
N PHE A 262 0.90 2.76 -7.52
CA PHE A 262 -0.12 1.73 -7.74
C PHE A 262 0.39 0.67 -8.70
N ALA A 263 0.36 -0.58 -8.25
CA ALA A 263 0.82 -1.70 -9.04
C ALA A 263 -0.06 -1.97 -10.27
N ALA A 264 0.54 -2.45 -11.35
CA ALA A 264 -0.14 -2.71 -12.62
C ALA A 264 -1.28 -3.74 -12.53
N GLY A 265 -1.35 -4.52 -11.45
CA GLY A 265 -2.42 -5.49 -11.22
C GLY A 265 -3.65 -4.94 -10.49
N LEU A 266 -3.59 -3.72 -9.93
CA LEU A 266 -4.69 -3.12 -9.19
C LEU A 266 -6.00 -3.07 -9.98
N PRO A 267 -6.03 -2.71 -11.28
CA PRO A 267 -7.28 -2.70 -12.05
C PRO A 267 -8.01 -4.04 -12.06
N ALA A 268 -7.29 -5.15 -12.12
CA ALA A 268 -7.91 -6.48 -12.11
C ALA A 268 -8.52 -6.81 -10.74
N VAL A 269 -7.84 -6.42 -9.66
CA VAL A 269 -8.31 -6.64 -8.28
C VAL A 269 -9.51 -5.77 -7.96
N ALA A 270 -9.44 -4.48 -8.25
CA ALA A 270 -10.51 -3.52 -7.96
C ALA A 270 -11.77 -3.81 -8.79
N ALA A 271 -11.63 -4.04 -10.09
CA ALA A 271 -12.75 -4.38 -10.97
C ALA A 271 -13.48 -5.67 -10.54
N ALA A 272 -12.76 -6.65 -9.99
CA ALA A 272 -13.36 -7.88 -9.49
C ALA A 272 -14.25 -7.67 -8.25
N THR A 273 -14.21 -6.49 -7.62
CA THR A 273 -15.09 -6.09 -6.50
C THR A 273 -16.18 -5.10 -6.88
N GLY A 274 -16.28 -4.77 -8.18
CA GLY A 274 -17.28 -3.86 -8.72
C GLY A 274 -16.81 -2.42 -8.90
N VAL A 275 -15.55 -2.11 -8.63
CA VAL A 275 -14.96 -0.80 -8.89
C VAL A 275 -14.86 -0.56 -10.40
N ARG A 276 -15.25 0.63 -10.84
CA ARG A 276 -15.21 1.10 -12.24
C ARG A 276 -14.34 2.35 -12.40
N TRP A 277 -14.22 3.16 -11.34
CA TRP A 277 -13.43 4.37 -11.31
C TRP A 277 -12.30 4.30 -10.29
N PHE A 278 -11.16 4.86 -10.65
CA PHE A 278 -9.99 5.02 -9.79
C PHE A 278 -9.62 6.50 -9.73
N CYS A 279 -9.46 7.05 -8.53
CA CYS A 279 -9.12 8.45 -8.31
C CYS A 279 -7.92 8.59 -7.38
N THR A 280 -6.95 9.41 -7.80
CA THR A 280 -5.76 9.76 -7.02
C THR A 280 -5.23 11.12 -7.43
N HIS A 281 -4.48 11.80 -6.54
CA HIS A 281 -3.69 12.97 -6.94
C HIS A 281 -2.18 12.74 -6.81
N LYS A 282 -1.75 11.64 -6.18
CA LYS A 282 -0.35 11.42 -5.79
C LYS A 282 0.64 11.45 -6.96
N LEU A 283 0.23 11.07 -8.16
CA LEU A 283 1.13 11.11 -9.32
C LEU A 283 1.49 12.54 -9.78
N ALA A 284 0.81 13.57 -9.28
CA ALA A 284 1.21 14.95 -9.47
C ALA A 284 2.53 15.30 -8.75
N TRP A 285 2.97 14.44 -7.81
CA TRP A 285 4.20 14.58 -7.04
C TRP A 285 5.42 13.95 -7.73
N ASN A 286 5.27 13.36 -8.92
CA ASN A 286 6.40 12.78 -9.65
C ASN A 286 7.53 13.81 -9.82
N ALA A 287 8.73 13.44 -9.36
CA ALA A 287 9.87 14.36 -9.32
C ALA A 287 10.52 14.60 -10.69
N GLU A 288 10.47 13.61 -11.59
CA GLU A 288 11.24 13.62 -12.85
C GLU A 288 10.32 13.71 -14.08
N ASN A 289 9.24 12.93 -14.12
CA ASN A 289 8.34 12.86 -15.27
C ASN A 289 6.90 13.18 -14.86
N PRO A 290 6.39 14.38 -15.13
CA PRO A 290 4.99 14.70 -14.86
C PRO A 290 4.06 13.67 -15.48
N PHE A 291 3.03 13.25 -14.73
CA PHE A 291 2.05 12.31 -15.27
C PHE A 291 1.20 12.98 -16.35
N PRO A 292 1.08 12.41 -17.57
CA PRO A 292 0.60 13.16 -18.73
C PRO A 292 -0.93 13.24 -18.85
N HIS A 293 -1.69 12.53 -18.02
CA HIS A 293 -3.13 12.39 -18.20
C HIS A 293 -3.89 12.82 -16.96
N ARG A 294 -4.99 13.55 -17.16
CA ARG A 294 -5.94 13.94 -16.10
C ARG A 294 -7.13 12.95 -16.04
N VAL A 295 -7.61 12.54 -17.21
CA VAL A 295 -8.62 11.50 -17.39
C VAL A 295 -8.08 10.46 -18.34
N PHE A 296 -8.17 9.17 -18.00
CA PHE A 296 -7.63 8.09 -18.80
C PHE A 296 -8.26 6.74 -18.45
N ARG A 297 -8.05 5.77 -19.32
CA ARG A 297 -8.40 4.37 -19.05
C ARG A 297 -7.15 3.62 -18.60
N TRP A 298 -7.17 3.16 -17.35
CA TRP A 298 -6.05 2.39 -16.82
C TRP A 298 -6.26 0.89 -17.04
N ARG A 299 -5.52 0.36 -17.98
CA ARG A 299 -5.44 -1.07 -18.27
C ARG A 299 -4.05 -1.55 -17.86
N GLY A 300 -3.89 -1.95 -16.63
CA GLY A 300 -2.62 -2.46 -16.10
C GLY A 300 -2.26 -3.84 -16.66
N ARG A 301 -2.25 -4.86 -15.85
CA ARG A 301 -2.10 -6.26 -16.28
C ARG A 301 -3.47 -6.92 -16.42
N GLY A 302 -3.58 -7.92 -17.31
CA GLY A 302 -4.81 -8.61 -17.60
C GLY A 302 -5.73 -7.86 -18.56
N ARG A 303 -7.03 -8.16 -18.50
CA ARG A 303 -8.05 -7.60 -19.40
C ARG A 303 -8.92 -6.54 -18.72
N SER A 304 -8.82 -6.40 -17.42
CA SER A 304 -9.60 -5.42 -16.66
C SER A 304 -9.10 -4.01 -16.90
N GLU A 305 -10.02 -3.09 -16.94
CA GLU A 305 -9.78 -1.65 -17.15
C GLU A 305 -10.59 -0.84 -16.15
N LEU A 306 -10.00 0.22 -15.61
CA LEU A 306 -10.67 1.23 -14.80
C LEU A 306 -10.64 2.58 -15.51
N ARG A 307 -11.73 3.30 -15.47
CA ARG A 307 -11.72 4.74 -15.73
C ARG A 307 -10.94 5.40 -14.61
N SER A 308 -10.13 6.38 -14.92
CA SER A 308 -9.21 6.96 -13.94
C SER A 308 -9.19 8.47 -14.02
N LEU A 309 -9.20 9.11 -12.85
CA LEU A 309 -9.16 10.55 -12.68
C LEU A 309 -7.96 10.94 -11.82
N MET A 310 -7.12 11.84 -12.36
CA MET A 310 -6.16 12.59 -11.57
C MET A 310 -6.91 13.74 -10.91
N LEU A 311 -7.07 13.65 -9.60
CA LEU A 311 -7.72 14.67 -8.79
C LEU A 311 -6.92 15.99 -8.83
N PRO A 312 -7.57 17.13 -8.68
CA PRO A 312 -6.88 18.36 -8.31
C PRO A 312 -6.23 18.17 -6.93
N PRO A 313 -5.29 19.04 -6.55
CA PRO A 313 -4.76 19.03 -5.18
C PRO A 313 -5.88 19.18 -4.16
N ILE A 314 -5.83 18.37 -3.09
CA ILE A 314 -6.77 18.41 -1.97
C ILE A 314 -6.25 19.43 -0.94
N GLY A 315 -7.15 20.10 -0.23
CA GLY A 315 -6.77 21.09 0.78
C GLY A 315 -6.33 22.43 0.19
N ARG A 316 -6.95 22.85 -0.92
CA ARG A 316 -6.68 24.15 -1.55
C ARG A 316 -7.64 25.23 -1.07
N ARG A 317 -7.20 26.47 -1.18
CA ARG A 317 -8.02 27.66 -0.90
C ARG A 317 -9.10 27.83 -1.96
N ALA A 318 -10.09 28.68 -1.67
CA ALA A 318 -11.08 29.13 -2.67
C ALA A 318 -10.57 30.37 -3.42
N ASP A 319 -9.31 30.39 -3.82
CA ASP A 319 -8.68 31.47 -4.56
C ASP A 319 -9.08 31.40 -6.04
N PRO A 320 -9.74 32.41 -6.60
CA PRO A 320 -10.24 32.39 -7.96
C PRO A 320 -9.14 32.36 -9.04
N LEU A 321 -7.94 32.85 -8.75
CA LEU A 321 -6.79 32.75 -9.67
C LEU A 321 -6.29 31.29 -9.73
N GLU A 322 -6.10 30.63 -8.58
CA GLU A 322 -5.73 29.21 -8.55
C GLU A 322 -6.80 28.35 -9.23
N MET A 323 -8.08 28.67 -9.03
CA MET A 323 -9.22 27.98 -9.64
C MET A 323 -9.21 28.16 -11.17
N LEU A 324 -8.92 29.34 -11.69
CA LEU A 324 -8.78 29.62 -13.11
C LEU A 324 -7.59 28.88 -13.72
N GLU A 325 -6.45 28.87 -13.07
CA GLU A 325 -5.25 28.14 -13.49
C GLU A 325 -5.51 26.63 -13.59
N GLU A 326 -6.16 26.04 -12.59
CA GLU A 326 -6.52 24.63 -12.61
C GLU A 326 -7.49 24.28 -13.75
N GLN A 327 -8.51 25.11 -13.97
CA GLN A 327 -9.45 24.91 -15.08
C GLN A 327 -8.75 24.97 -16.45
N ARG A 328 -7.85 25.91 -16.63
CA ARG A 328 -7.05 26.03 -17.86
C ARG A 328 -6.11 24.83 -18.05
N ALA A 329 -5.40 24.43 -17.00
CA ALA A 329 -4.55 23.24 -17.04
C ALA A 329 -5.36 21.97 -17.34
N TRP A 330 -6.55 21.86 -16.76
CA TRP A 330 -7.51 20.80 -17.06
C TRP A 330 -7.92 20.81 -18.52
N HIS A 331 -8.41 21.96 -19.01
CA HIS A 331 -8.84 22.11 -20.41
C HIS A 331 -7.71 21.81 -21.40
N GLN A 332 -6.50 22.29 -21.13
CA GLN A 332 -5.35 22.06 -22.00
C GLN A 332 -5.03 20.56 -22.16
N VAL A 333 -5.19 19.77 -21.11
CA VAL A 333 -4.86 18.33 -21.12
C VAL A 333 -6.04 17.48 -21.62
N THR A 334 -7.26 17.85 -21.28
CA THR A 334 -8.45 17.02 -21.51
C THR A 334 -9.32 17.51 -22.66
N GLY A 335 -9.28 18.77 -22.99
CA GLY A 335 -10.23 19.46 -23.90
C GLY A 335 -11.61 19.69 -23.29
N LEU A 336 -11.80 19.38 -22.00
CA LEU A 336 -13.09 19.52 -21.30
C LEU A 336 -13.18 20.88 -20.59
N GLU A 337 -14.36 21.46 -20.61
CA GLU A 337 -14.61 22.80 -20.05
C GLU A 337 -14.82 22.76 -18.52
N ASN A 338 -15.38 21.68 -17.99
CA ASN A 338 -15.75 21.57 -16.59
C ASN A 338 -14.66 20.80 -15.80
N ALA A 339 -14.00 21.45 -14.85
CA ALA A 339 -12.99 20.85 -13.99
C ALA A 339 -13.53 20.62 -12.56
N LEU A 340 -12.79 19.88 -11.75
CA LEU A 340 -13.10 19.60 -10.35
C LEU A 340 -12.24 20.47 -9.45
N TRP A 341 -12.82 20.97 -8.34
CA TRP A 341 -12.10 21.69 -7.29
C TRP A 341 -12.47 21.13 -5.90
N ILE A 342 -11.46 20.95 -5.04
CA ILE A 342 -11.63 20.32 -3.71
C ILE A 342 -11.04 21.26 -2.66
N PRO A 343 -11.79 22.26 -2.19
CA PRO A 343 -11.32 23.18 -1.15
C PRO A 343 -11.24 22.49 0.22
N GLY A 344 -10.27 22.89 1.03
CA GLY A 344 -10.07 22.38 2.40
C GLY A 344 -8.78 22.87 3.02
N VAL A 345 -8.44 22.36 4.21
CA VAL A 345 -7.30 22.84 5.01
C VAL A 345 -6.08 21.91 4.94
N GLY A 346 -6.24 20.62 4.63
CA GLY A 346 -5.09 19.69 4.46
C GLY A 346 -5.22 18.32 5.12
N ASP A 347 -4.08 17.67 5.39
CA ASP A 347 -3.96 16.22 5.65
C ASP A 347 -4.46 15.76 7.03
N HIS A 348 -4.71 16.66 7.96
CA HIS A 348 -5.21 16.35 9.31
C HIS A 348 -6.74 16.18 9.39
N GLY A 349 -7.40 15.98 8.26
CA GLY A 349 -8.86 15.91 8.19
C GLY A 349 -9.53 17.27 8.07
N GLY A 350 -8.78 18.31 7.72
CA GLY A 350 -9.29 19.65 7.45
C GLY A 350 -10.06 19.72 6.15
N GLY A 351 -11.39 19.73 6.24
CA GLY A 351 -12.30 19.95 5.12
C GLY A 351 -12.50 21.45 4.81
N PRO A 352 -13.54 21.80 4.06
CA PRO A 352 -13.90 23.19 3.83
C PRO A 352 -14.22 23.87 5.15
N THR A 353 -13.84 25.16 5.27
CA THR A 353 -14.20 26.02 6.40
C THR A 353 -15.33 26.95 6.00
N ASP A 354 -15.92 27.60 6.99
CA ASP A 354 -16.95 28.63 6.77
C ASP A 354 -16.42 29.76 5.90
N GLU A 355 -15.19 30.20 6.17
CA GLU A 355 -14.51 31.25 5.38
C GLU A 355 -14.30 30.85 3.91
N LEU A 356 -13.90 29.61 3.64
CA LEU A 356 -13.78 29.10 2.27
C LEU A 356 -15.11 29.12 1.54
N LEU A 357 -16.19 28.78 2.22
CA LEU A 357 -17.54 28.79 1.63
C LEU A 357 -18.04 30.23 1.42
N GLU A 358 -17.76 31.15 2.34
CA GLU A 358 -18.01 32.58 2.16
C GLU A 358 -17.27 33.13 0.94
N GLN A 359 -16.02 32.77 0.75
CA GLN A 359 -15.21 33.17 -0.41
C GLN A 359 -15.83 32.62 -1.72
N ILE A 360 -16.23 31.36 -1.77
CA ILE A 360 -16.90 30.80 -2.95
C ILE A 360 -18.16 31.60 -3.26
N ALA A 361 -19.02 31.87 -2.28
CA ALA A 361 -20.25 32.62 -2.47
C ALA A 361 -20.00 34.06 -2.92
N LEU A 362 -18.97 34.74 -2.38
CA LEU A 362 -18.56 36.08 -2.79
C LEU A 362 -18.16 36.11 -4.27
N TRP A 363 -17.38 35.13 -4.72
CA TRP A 363 -16.91 35.07 -6.09
C TRP A 363 -17.99 34.60 -7.09
N GLU A 364 -18.98 33.81 -6.66
CA GLU A 364 -20.13 33.43 -7.51
C GLU A 364 -20.95 34.63 -8.01
N GLU A 365 -20.94 35.74 -7.28
CA GLU A 365 -21.60 36.98 -7.67
C GLU A 365 -20.79 37.79 -8.71
N GLN A 366 -19.50 37.43 -8.95
CA GLN A 366 -18.64 38.20 -9.85
C GLN A 366 -18.61 37.62 -11.27
N THR A 367 -18.90 38.45 -12.27
CA THR A 367 -18.85 38.04 -13.68
C THR A 367 -17.47 37.68 -14.19
N THR A 368 -16.41 38.10 -13.48
CA THR A 368 -15.01 37.82 -13.82
C THR A 368 -14.53 36.47 -13.32
N ALA A 369 -15.24 35.84 -12.38
CA ALA A 369 -14.93 34.53 -11.89
C ALA A 369 -15.50 33.42 -12.78
N LEU A 370 -14.88 32.22 -12.73
CA LEU A 370 -15.43 31.04 -13.37
C LEU A 370 -16.79 30.67 -12.73
N PRO A 371 -17.78 30.26 -13.54
CA PRO A 371 -18.98 29.66 -12.98
C PRO A 371 -18.66 28.48 -12.13
N THR A 372 -19.16 28.42 -10.90
CA THR A 372 -18.96 27.28 -9.99
C THR A 372 -20.28 26.59 -9.69
N ARG A 373 -20.20 25.29 -9.32
CA ARG A 373 -21.34 24.51 -8.90
C ARG A 373 -20.94 23.52 -7.83
N ALA A 374 -21.63 23.53 -6.71
CA ALA A 374 -21.49 22.46 -5.72
C ALA A 374 -22.03 21.12 -6.30
N GLY A 375 -21.27 20.05 -6.14
CA GLY A 375 -21.66 18.74 -6.66
C GLY A 375 -21.04 17.59 -5.87
N THR A 376 -21.42 16.37 -6.23
CA THR A 376 -20.82 15.15 -5.73
C THR A 376 -19.74 14.64 -6.70
N VAL A 377 -18.83 13.81 -6.21
CA VAL A 377 -17.84 13.11 -7.07
C VAL A 377 -18.57 12.31 -8.15
N ARG A 378 -19.64 11.62 -7.77
CA ARG A 378 -20.44 10.81 -8.68
C ARG A 378 -21.06 11.63 -9.81
N GLU A 379 -21.62 12.79 -9.51
CA GLU A 379 -22.19 13.68 -10.53
C GLU A 379 -21.11 14.07 -11.54
N PHE A 380 -19.96 14.53 -11.06
CA PHE A 380 -18.82 14.88 -11.91
C PHE A 380 -18.34 13.71 -12.77
N LEU A 381 -18.15 12.52 -12.18
CA LEU A 381 -17.74 11.33 -12.94
C LEU A 381 -18.78 10.89 -13.97
N THR A 382 -20.08 11.08 -13.69
CA THR A 382 -21.17 10.77 -14.62
C THR A 382 -21.17 11.74 -15.80
N GLU A 383 -20.85 13.00 -15.58
CA GLU A 383 -20.68 13.99 -16.66
C GLU A 383 -19.50 13.60 -17.56
N LEU A 384 -18.36 13.20 -16.97
CA LEU A 384 -17.24 12.72 -17.74
C LEU A 384 -17.55 11.48 -18.59
N GLU A 385 -18.43 10.58 -18.10
CA GLU A 385 -18.85 9.39 -18.85
C GLU A 385 -19.71 9.70 -20.07
N GLN A 386 -20.38 10.85 -20.09
CA GLN A 386 -21.24 11.26 -21.20
C GLN A 386 -20.42 11.84 -22.37
N ASP A 387 -19.16 12.14 -22.15
CA ASP A 387 -18.28 12.63 -23.18
C ASP A 387 -17.74 11.45 -24.01
N ASP A 388 -18.13 11.37 -25.29
CA ASP A 388 -17.72 10.33 -26.25
C ASP A 388 -16.21 10.40 -26.64
N GLN A 389 -15.41 11.17 -25.95
CA GLN A 389 -13.98 11.27 -26.23
C GLN A 389 -13.26 9.93 -25.98
N ALA A 390 -12.41 9.54 -26.91
CA ALA A 390 -11.53 8.39 -26.76
C ALA A 390 -10.40 8.71 -25.77
N TRP A 391 -10.65 8.52 -24.49
CA TRP A 391 -9.64 8.75 -23.46
C TRP A 391 -8.37 7.92 -23.72
N PRO A 392 -7.18 8.46 -23.40
CA PRO A 392 -5.93 7.73 -23.52
C PRO A 392 -5.93 6.48 -22.66
N VAL A 393 -5.21 5.45 -23.12
CA VAL A 393 -5.08 4.17 -22.39
C VAL A 393 -3.69 4.06 -21.80
N TRP A 394 -3.60 4.02 -20.48
CA TRP A 394 -2.37 3.71 -19.75
C TRP A 394 -2.26 2.19 -19.53
N ARG A 395 -1.12 1.59 -19.93
CA ARG A 395 -0.90 0.12 -19.91
C ARG A 395 0.24 -0.33 -19.02
N ASP A 396 0.52 0.39 -17.96
CA ASP A 396 1.63 0.12 -17.04
C ASP A 396 1.15 0.27 -15.58
N GLU A 397 2.06 0.07 -14.63
CA GLU A 397 1.88 0.55 -13.27
C GLU A 397 1.78 2.07 -13.25
N LEU A 398 1.15 2.62 -12.22
CA LEU A 398 1.19 4.03 -11.90
C LEU A 398 2.30 4.22 -10.87
N PHE A 399 3.54 4.27 -11.35
CA PHE A 399 4.72 4.37 -10.51
C PHE A 399 4.86 5.80 -9.99
N LEU A 400 5.06 5.94 -8.68
CA LEU A 400 5.42 7.21 -8.06
C LEU A 400 6.94 7.39 -8.14
N GLU A 401 7.39 8.43 -8.82
CA GLU A 401 8.83 8.76 -8.97
C GLU A 401 9.39 9.52 -7.76
N LEU A 402 8.95 9.14 -6.57
CA LEU A 402 9.28 9.65 -5.26
C LEU A 402 9.10 8.51 -4.25
N HIS A 403 9.51 8.69 -3.00
CA HIS A 403 9.25 7.75 -1.90
C HIS A 403 9.88 6.36 -2.09
N ARG A 404 11.07 6.30 -2.67
CA ARG A 404 11.77 5.03 -2.99
C ARG A 404 12.31 4.30 -1.75
N GLY A 405 12.47 5.01 -0.63
CA GLY A 405 12.89 4.45 0.66
C GLY A 405 11.82 3.60 1.34
N CYS A 406 10.54 3.84 1.04
CA CYS A 406 9.40 3.15 1.68
C CYS A 406 9.46 1.62 1.61
N ALA A 407 10.06 1.06 0.55
CA ALA A 407 10.21 -0.39 0.42
C ALA A 407 11.23 -0.98 1.40
N THR A 408 12.09 -0.16 2.02
CA THR A 408 13.19 -0.59 2.90
C THR A 408 13.04 -0.07 4.33
N SER A 409 12.51 1.14 4.55
CA SER A 409 12.28 1.71 5.89
C SER A 409 11.38 0.82 6.74
N ARG A 410 11.67 0.67 8.02
CA ARG A 410 10.92 -0.13 9.00
C ARG A 410 10.67 -1.57 8.50
N PRO A 411 11.71 -2.38 8.24
CA PRO A 411 11.57 -3.76 7.75
C PRO A 411 10.87 -4.69 8.75
N ASP A 412 10.77 -4.29 10.03
CA ASP A 412 9.95 -4.96 11.03
C ASP A 412 8.46 -4.95 10.63
N GLN A 413 7.92 -3.84 10.15
CA GLN A 413 6.53 -3.73 9.70
C GLN A 413 6.27 -4.64 8.48
N LYS A 414 7.18 -4.65 7.51
CA LYS A 414 7.09 -5.55 6.35
C LYS A 414 7.09 -7.02 6.77
N ARG A 415 7.93 -7.39 7.74
CA ARG A 415 7.97 -8.75 8.30
C ARG A 415 6.67 -9.12 9.04
N HIS A 416 6.10 -8.20 9.83
CA HIS A 416 4.81 -8.42 10.50
C HIS A 416 3.70 -8.63 9.48
N ASN A 417 3.62 -7.75 8.48
CA ASN A 417 2.67 -7.86 7.38
C ASN A 417 2.75 -9.23 6.70
N ARG A 418 3.95 -9.65 6.23
CA ARG A 418 4.15 -10.95 5.57
C ARG A 418 3.73 -12.13 6.43
N THR A 419 4.09 -12.08 7.71
CA THR A 419 3.77 -13.17 8.63
C THR A 419 2.27 -13.30 8.84
N LEU A 420 1.58 -12.19 9.02
CA LEU A 420 0.13 -12.21 9.26
C LEU A 420 -0.66 -12.53 7.98
N GLU A 421 -0.26 -12.00 6.81
CA GLU A 421 -0.82 -12.40 5.51
C GLU A 421 -0.81 -13.92 5.33
N ARG A 422 0.33 -14.56 5.60
CA ARG A 422 0.47 -16.01 5.52
C ARG A 422 -0.47 -16.74 6.49
N LEU A 423 -0.49 -16.35 7.75
CA LEU A 423 -1.31 -17.00 8.78
C LEU A 423 -2.81 -16.90 8.50
N LEU A 424 -3.27 -15.75 8.03
CA LEU A 424 -4.67 -15.52 7.65
C LEU A 424 -5.05 -16.36 6.42
N ARG A 425 -4.19 -16.45 5.41
CA ARG A 425 -4.39 -17.32 4.25
C ARG A 425 -4.44 -18.81 4.67
N GLU A 426 -3.53 -19.24 5.55
CA GLU A 426 -3.56 -20.60 6.10
C GLU A 426 -4.86 -20.86 6.88
N ALA A 427 -5.33 -19.90 7.66
CA ALA A 427 -6.58 -20.03 8.41
C ALA A 427 -7.82 -20.05 7.50
N ASP A 428 -7.87 -19.24 6.44
CA ASP A 428 -8.96 -19.27 5.46
C ASP A 428 -8.97 -20.58 4.69
N THR A 429 -7.81 -21.08 4.27
CA THR A 429 -7.70 -22.41 3.62
C THR A 429 -8.16 -23.53 4.56
N ALA A 430 -7.80 -23.49 5.85
CA ALA A 430 -8.28 -24.44 6.84
C ALA A 430 -9.82 -24.39 7.02
N SER A 431 -10.42 -23.19 6.91
CA SER A 431 -11.88 -23.03 6.89
C SER A 431 -12.52 -23.67 5.65
N ALA A 432 -11.92 -23.47 4.47
CA ALA A 432 -12.38 -24.10 3.23
C ALA A 432 -12.31 -25.63 3.32
N LEU A 433 -11.24 -26.19 3.90
CA LEU A 433 -11.11 -27.64 4.14
C LEU A 433 -12.21 -28.19 5.06
N LEU A 434 -12.57 -27.46 6.12
CA LEU A 434 -13.67 -27.86 7.00
C LEU A 434 -15.00 -27.91 6.28
N ALA A 435 -15.33 -26.85 5.54
CA ALA A 435 -16.57 -26.77 4.76
C ALA A 435 -16.65 -27.91 3.75
N PHE A 436 -15.54 -28.16 3.06
CA PHE A 436 -15.43 -29.24 2.08
C PHE A 436 -15.64 -30.64 2.68
N THR A 437 -15.33 -30.84 3.96
CA THR A 437 -15.60 -32.11 4.67
C THR A 437 -17.01 -32.20 5.29
N GLY A 438 -17.91 -31.27 4.97
CA GLY A 438 -19.27 -31.21 5.51
C GLY A 438 -19.33 -30.82 6.99
N ARG A 439 -18.27 -30.24 7.54
CA ARG A 439 -18.20 -29.77 8.92
C ARG A 439 -18.42 -28.26 9.00
N ASP A 440 -19.17 -27.85 9.99
CA ASP A 440 -19.43 -26.42 10.19
C ASP A 440 -18.14 -25.66 10.49
N SER A 441 -17.79 -24.74 9.63
CA SER A 441 -16.77 -23.73 9.85
C SER A 441 -17.48 -22.39 10.00
N SER A 442 -17.72 -21.99 11.23
CA SER A 442 -18.18 -20.62 11.51
C SER A 442 -17.16 -19.61 11.01
N SER A 443 -17.57 -18.66 10.21
CA SER A 443 -16.89 -17.42 9.79
C SER A 443 -15.52 -17.54 9.06
N SER A 444 -15.29 -16.63 8.11
CA SER A 444 -13.97 -16.28 7.56
C SER A 444 -13.06 -15.69 8.66
N SER A 445 -11.75 -15.71 8.41
CA SER A 445 -10.78 -15.07 9.31
C SER A 445 -10.97 -13.56 9.32
N ASP A 446 -10.69 -12.92 10.47
CA ASP A 446 -10.75 -11.46 10.57
C ASP A 446 -9.45 -10.84 10.02
N TRP A 447 -9.54 -10.28 8.83
CA TRP A 447 -8.43 -9.59 8.17
C TRP A 447 -8.28 -8.13 8.60
N ARG A 448 -9.29 -7.52 9.20
CA ARG A 448 -9.30 -6.07 9.50
C ARG A 448 -8.09 -5.56 10.28
N PRO A 449 -7.55 -6.27 11.30
CA PRO A 449 -6.34 -5.83 11.98
C PRO A 449 -5.11 -5.74 11.06
N LEU A 450 -4.98 -6.66 10.10
CA LEU A 450 -3.94 -6.59 9.08
C LEU A 450 -4.20 -5.44 8.12
N LEU A 451 -5.41 -5.36 7.58
CA LEU A 451 -5.79 -4.37 6.57
C LEU A 451 -5.61 -2.94 7.09
N PHE A 452 -5.88 -2.69 8.37
CA PHE A 452 -5.66 -1.39 8.99
C PHE A 452 -4.17 -1.02 9.00
N GLN A 453 -3.30 -1.96 9.39
CA GLN A 453 -1.85 -1.74 9.45
C GLN A 453 -1.19 -1.62 8.05
N GLN A 454 -1.94 -1.83 6.98
CA GLN A 454 -1.50 -1.62 5.60
C GLN A 454 -1.76 -0.19 5.10
N PHE A 455 -2.22 0.71 5.98
CA PHE A 455 -2.34 2.13 5.68
C PHE A 455 -1.02 2.69 5.15
N HIS A 456 -1.10 3.65 4.22
CA HIS A 456 0.03 4.07 3.40
C HIS A 456 1.18 4.77 4.13
N ASP A 457 1.02 5.15 5.41
CA ASP A 457 2.11 5.64 6.27
C ASP A 457 2.51 4.65 7.38
N ILE A 458 1.70 3.62 7.68
CA ILE A 458 2.07 2.60 8.67
C ILE A 458 2.98 1.54 8.02
N LEU A 459 2.52 0.86 6.98
CA LEU A 459 3.29 -0.21 6.34
C LEU A 459 4.59 0.28 5.70
N PRO A 460 4.63 1.41 5.00
CA PRO A 460 5.87 1.99 4.49
C PRO A 460 6.90 2.36 5.56
N GLY A 461 6.44 2.63 6.78
CA GLY A 461 7.34 2.97 7.87
C GLY A 461 7.63 4.47 7.98
N THR A 462 6.68 5.29 7.61
CA THR A 462 6.80 6.74 7.43
C THR A 462 6.08 7.55 8.51
N SER A 463 5.77 6.93 9.65
CA SER A 463 5.12 7.54 10.80
C SER A 463 6.08 7.75 11.97
N ILE A 464 5.61 8.47 12.99
CA ILE A 464 6.31 8.68 14.26
C ILE A 464 6.41 7.38 15.08
N PRO A 465 7.34 7.28 16.07
CA PRO A 465 7.54 6.08 16.89
C PRO A 465 6.28 5.55 17.56
N GLU A 466 5.42 6.43 18.07
CA GLU A 466 4.20 6.09 18.80
C GLU A 466 3.22 5.26 17.96
N VAL A 467 3.19 5.49 16.66
CA VAL A 467 2.38 4.69 15.72
C VAL A 467 2.83 3.24 15.72
N PHE A 468 4.13 2.98 15.68
CA PHE A 468 4.69 1.64 15.66
C PHE A 468 4.60 0.95 17.01
N GLU A 469 4.71 1.72 18.10
CA GLU A 469 4.46 1.22 19.47
C GLU A 469 3.01 0.76 19.65
N GLN A 470 2.04 1.49 19.09
CA GLN A 470 0.62 1.10 19.07
C GLN A 470 0.34 -0.07 18.12
N ALA A 471 1.07 -0.17 17.00
CA ALA A 471 0.91 -1.25 16.04
C ALA A 471 1.41 -2.60 16.55
N GLU A 472 2.48 -2.65 17.36
CA GLU A 472 3.10 -3.89 17.82
C GLU A 472 2.15 -4.84 18.58
N PRO A 473 1.37 -4.40 19.59
CA PRO A 473 0.39 -5.26 20.24
C PRO A 473 -0.72 -5.73 19.30
N VAL A 474 -1.12 -4.94 18.31
CA VAL A 474 -2.11 -5.34 17.29
C VAL A 474 -1.54 -6.46 16.42
N TRP A 475 -0.31 -6.31 15.90
CA TRP A 475 0.39 -7.36 15.16
C TRP A 475 0.52 -8.65 15.96
N CYS A 476 0.94 -8.54 17.22
CA CYS A 476 1.12 -9.70 18.10
C CYS A 476 -0.20 -10.42 18.40
N SER A 477 -1.26 -9.68 18.67
CA SER A 477 -2.59 -10.23 18.93
C SER A 477 -3.19 -10.90 17.71
N ALA A 478 -3.18 -10.23 16.56
CA ALA A 478 -3.72 -10.76 15.32
C ALA A 478 -2.98 -12.04 14.85
N ARG A 479 -1.64 -12.06 14.99
CA ARG A 479 -0.85 -13.27 14.68
C ARG A 479 -1.22 -14.46 15.58
N ARG A 480 -1.36 -14.22 16.90
CA ARG A 480 -1.80 -15.29 17.82
C ARG A 480 -3.19 -15.81 17.47
N GLN A 481 -4.12 -14.90 17.18
CA GLN A 481 -5.49 -15.26 16.82
C GLN A 481 -5.54 -16.06 15.52
N ALA A 482 -4.88 -15.58 14.46
CA ALA A 482 -4.85 -16.30 13.17
C ALA A 482 -4.23 -17.70 13.30
N HIS A 483 -3.14 -17.82 14.07
CA HIS A 483 -2.51 -19.11 14.36
C HIS A 483 -3.46 -20.06 15.11
N GLN A 484 -4.11 -19.58 16.16
CA GLN A 484 -5.08 -20.37 16.94
C GLN A 484 -6.29 -20.79 16.10
N GLU A 485 -6.80 -19.90 15.26
CA GLU A 485 -7.91 -20.22 14.36
C GLU A 485 -7.54 -21.31 13.36
N ARG A 486 -6.38 -21.18 12.71
CA ARG A 486 -5.84 -22.20 11.81
C ARG A 486 -5.79 -23.58 12.49
N ASP A 487 -5.10 -23.64 13.64
CA ASP A 487 -4.89 -24.90 14.35
C ASP A 487 -6.21 -25.49 14.87
N ARG A 488 -7.11 -24.66 15.39
CA ARG A 488 -8.45 -25.10 15.83
C ARG A 488 -9.29 -25.67 14.67
N ARG A 489 -9.20 -25.05 13.48
CA ARG A 489 -9.92 -25.52 12.30
C ARG A 489 -9.35 -26.84 11.80
N LEU A 490 -8.04 -26.97 11.70
CA LEU A 490 -7.38 -28.23 11.31
C LEU A 490 -7.65 -29.37 12.31
N ALA A 491 -7.71 -29.08 13.60
CA ALA A 491 -8.01 -30.08 14.64
C ALA A 491 -9.43 -30.67 14.53
N LYS A 492 -10.37 -29.97 13.88
CA LYS A 492 -11.73 -30.44 13.62
C LYS A 492 -11.86 -31.35 12.38
N LEU A 493 -10.82 -31.40 11.54
CA LEU A 493 -10.86 -32.29 10.36
C LEU A 493 -10.98 -33.76 10.75
N PRO A 494 -11.61 -34.60 9.90
CA PRO A 494 -11.76 -36.05 10.17
C PRO A 494 -10.40 -36.71 10.39
N ARG A 495 -10.24 -37.39 11.50
CA ARG A 495 -9.07 -38.21 11.76
C ARG A 495 -9.26 -39.60 11.15
N PRO A 496 -8.23 -40.15 10.48
CA PRO A 496 -8.31 -41.51 9.97
C PRO A 496 -8.43 -42.51 11.14
N LYS A 497 -9.32 -43.50 11.04
CA LYS A 497 -9.40 -44.57 12.02
C LYS A 497 -8.12 -45.42 11.96
N GLY A 498 -7.52 -45.67 13.12
CA GLY A 498 -6.34 -46.55 13.22
C GLY A 498 -4.98 -45.92 12.87
N THR A 499 -4.91 -44.62 12.64
CA THR A 499 -3.62 -43.92 12.44
C THR A 499 -2.85 -43.80 13.76
N ALA A 500 -1.65 -44.40 13.79
CA ALA A 500 -0.70 -44.24 14.88
C ALA A 500 0.21 -43.01 14.71
N ALA A 501 -0.23 -42.02 13.93
CA ALA A 501 0.56 -40.78 13.70
C ALA A 501 0.33 -39.82 14.85
N ASP A 502 1.44 -39.26 15.37
CA ASP A 502 1.44 -38.26 16.46
C ASP A 502 1.52 -36.83 15.95
N TRP A 503 2.02 -36.67 14.73
CA TRP A 503 2.28 -35.42 14.07
C TRP A 503 1.79 -35.45 12.63
N SER A 504 1.63 -34.25 12.05
CA SER A 504 1.35 -34.07 10.63
C SER A 504 2.09 -32.88 10.07
N TRP A 505 2.52 -32.98 8.84
CA TRP A 505 2.92 -31.84 8.06
C TRP A 505 1.76 -31.38 7.16
N TRP A 506 1.60 -30.07 7.00
CA TRP A 506 0.55 -29.45 6.21
C TRP A 506 1.15 -28.52 5.17
N GLY A 507 0.86 -28.77 3.89
CA GLY A 507 1.07 -27.86 2.77
C GLY A 507 -0.27 -27.34 2.29
N LEU A 508 -0.69 -26.16 2.74
CA LEU A 508 -2.04 -25.65 2.49
C LEU A 508 -2.20 -25.01 1.13
N GLN A 509 -1.11 -24.53 0.52
CA GLN A 509 -1.16 -23.93 -0.83
C GLN A 509 -1.25 -25.02 -1.90
N PRO A 510 -2.04 -24.80 -2.99
CA PRO A 510 -2.22 -25.80 -4.06
C PRO A 510 -1.06 -25.77 -5.06
N LEU A 511 0.19 -25.90 -4.62
CA LEU A 511 1.37 -25.82 -5.47
C LEU A 511 1.51 -27.04 -6.40
N ALA A 512 2.17 -26.85 -7.54
CA ALA A 512 2.47 -27.89 -8.50
C ALA A 512 3.32 -29.01 -7.87
N SER A 513 4.22 -28.63 -6.97
CA SER A 513 5.09 -29.59 -6.29
C SER A 513 5.58 -29.04 -4.95
N TRP A 514 5.63 -29.94 -3.97
CA TRP A 514 6.30 -29.75 -2.67
C TRP A 514 7.43 -30.75 -2.51
N SER A 515 8.59 -30.28 -2.02
CA SER A 515 9.68 -31.14 -1.53
C SER A 515 10.00 -30.73 -0.08
N PRO A 516 9.11 -31.08 0.87
CA PRO A 516 9.22 -30.55 2.22
C PRO A 516 10.39 -31.19 2.96
N LEU A 517 11.29 -30.35 3.46
CA LEU A 517 12.32 -30.75 4.40
C LEU A 517 12.13 -29.97 5.69
N VAL A 518 11.77 -30.66 6.74
CA VAL A 518 11.30 -30.08 8.00
C VAL A 518 12.20 -30.45 9.16
N ARG A 519 12.22 -29.60 10.19
CA ARG A 519 12.89 -29.92 11.45
C ARG A 519 11.86 -30.32 12.49
N LEU A 520 11.97 -31.54 12.98
CA LEU A 520 11.08 -32.16 13.97
C LEU A 520 11.81 -32.36 15.32
N PRO A 521 11.09 -32.62 16.41
CA PRO A 521 11.70 -33.04 17.66
C PRO A 521 12.66 -34.24 17.48
N ALA A 522 13.68 -34.37 18.31
CA ALA A 522 14.66 -35.45 18.20
C ALA A 522 13.97 -36.82 18.24
N GLY A 523 14.41 -37.74 17.38
CA GLY A 523 13.84 -39.08 17.24
C GLY A 523 13.94 -39.58 15.80
N SER A 524 13.53 -40.83 15.56
CA SER A 524 13.33 -41.38 14.22
C SER A 524 11.92 -41.07 13.72
N TRP A 525 11.77 -40.79 12.44
CA TRP A 525 10.50 -40.42 11.86
C TRP A 525 10.13 -41.27 10.65
N SER A 526 8.85 -41.59 10.50
CA SER A 526 8.32 -42.42 9.41
C SER A 526 6.96 -41.91 8.93
N VAL A 527 6.59 -42.29 7.69
CA VAL A 527 5.25 -42.19 7.10
C VAL A 527 4.77 -43.61 6.80
N ASP A 528 3.60 -44.00 7.28
CA ASP A 528 3.03 -45.31 7.06
C ASP A 528 4.03 -46.50 7.29
N ALA A 529 4.79 -46.43 8.38
CA ALA A 529 5.86 -47.31 8.75
C ALA A 529 7.09 -47.32 7.82
N ALA A 530 7.10 -46.56 6.72
CA ALA A 530 8.27 -46.36 5.88
C ALA A 530 9.23 -45.33 6.51
N PRO A 531 10.50 -45.70 6.75
CA PRO A 531 11.48 -44.75 7.29
C PRO A 531 11.75 -43.64 6.28
N LEU A 532 12.00 -42.42 6.79
CA LEU A 532 12.35 -41.24 6.02
C LEU A 532 13.84 -40.96 6.06
N ALA A 533 14.36 -40.23 5.06
CA ALA A 533 15.69 -39.68 5.11
C ALA A 533 15.78 -38.65 6.24
N GLN A 534 16.83 -38.77 7.11
CA GLN A 534 16.92 -38.03 8.36
C GLN A 534 18.35 -37.62 8.65
N GLN A 535 18.50 -36.48 9.33
CA GLN A 535 19.78 -35.94 9.80
C GLN A 535 19.59 -35.26 11.15
N ALA A 536 20.47 -35.51 12.10
CA ALA A 536 20.51 -34.77 13.36
C ALA A 536 20.79 -33.30 13.09
N ALA A 537 20.01 -32.40 13.68
CA ALA A 537 20.20 -30.95 13.54
C ALA A 537 21.12 -30.40 14.64
N ALA A 538 22.09 -29.58 14.28
CA ALA A 538 23.07 -29.03 15.24
C ALA A 538 22.42 -28.18 16.35
N VAL A 539 21.29 -27.53 16.05
CA VAL A 539 20.50 -26.75 17.02
C VAL A 539 19.43 -27.57 17.75
N GLY A 540 19.56 -28.90 17.71
CA GLY A 540 18.59 -29.83 18.29
C GLY A 540 17.46 -30.24 17.37
N GLY A 541 16.91 -31.42 17.57
CA GLY A 541 15.91 -32.04 16.72
C GLY A 541 16.50 -32.85 15.57
N THR A 542 15.64 -33.19 14.63
CA THR A 542 15.96 -34.01 13.44
C THR A 542 15.46 -33.32 12.18
N TRP A 543 16.31 -33.12 11.20
CA TRP A 543 15.91 -32.78 9.84
C TRP A 543 15.35 -34.02 9.18
N VAL A 544 14.18 -33.88 8.55
CA VAL A 544 13.45 -35.00 7.95
C VAL A 544 12.98 -34.60 6.56
N GLN A 545 13.36 -35.36 5.54
CA GLN A 545 12.85 -35.18 4.18
C GLN A 545 11.53 -35.95 4.03
N LEU A 546 10.46 -35.23 3.73
CA LEU A 546 9.16 -35.83 3.47
C LEU A 546 9.03 -36.26 2.00
N PRO A 547 8.13 -37.20 1.68
CA PRO A 547 7.81 -37.54 0.30
C PRO A 547 7.32 -36.32 -0.48
N ARG A 548 7.67 -36.25 -1.75
CA ARG A 548 7.18 -35.19 -2.65
C ARG A 548 5.65 -35.19 -2.68
N GLN A 549 5.06 -34.05 -2.60
CA GLN A 549 3.62 -33.84 -2.59
C GLN A 549 3.19 -32.88 -3.72
N HIS A 550 1.89 -32.82 -3.98
CA HIS A 550 1.28 -31.95 -4.99
C HIS A 550 -0.05 -31.39 -4.46
N GLY A 551 -0.40 -30.18 -4.86
CA GLY A 551 -1.62 -29.52 -4.41
C GLY A 551 -1.60 -29.16 -2.93
N SER A 552 -2.76 -28.85 -2.38
CA SER A 552 -2.92 -28.74 -0.91
C SER A 552 -2.96 -30.12 -0.30
N CYS A 553 -2.14 -30.39 0.71
CA CYS A 553 -1.97 -31.77 1.20
C CYS A 553 -1.58 -31.82 2.69
N SER A 554 -1.75 -33.00 3.24
CA SER A 554 -1.28 -33.34 4.58
C SER A 554 -0.53 -34.68 4.56
N VAL A 555 0.52 -34.79 5.39
CA VAL A 555 1.37 -35.97 5.54
C VAL A 555 1.41 -36.37 7.01
N PRO A 556 0.91 -37.59 7.37
CA PRO A 556 1.02 -38.11 8.73
C PRO A 556 2.46 -38.48 9.08
N LEU A 557 2.88 -38.17 10.29
CA LEU A 557 4.23 -38.42 10.78
C LEU A 557 4.20 -39.18 12.08
N ARG A 558 4.96 -40.30 12.14
CA ARG A 558 5.10 -41.11 13.33
C ARG A 558 6.50 -41.00 13.91
N ARG A 559 6.56 -40.74 15.19
CA ARG A 559 7.83 -40.67 15.93
C ARG A 559 8.17 -42.03 16.51
N GLY A 560 9.35 -42.56 16.22
CA GLY A 560 9.93 -43.75 16.85
C GLY A 560 10.90 -43.38 17.99
N SER A 561 11.22 -44.38 18.84
CA SER A 561 12.10 -44.20 19.98
C SER A 561 13.62 -44.31 19.64
N GLY A 562 13.96 -44.66 18.41
CA GLY A 562 15.34 -44.82 17.96
C GLY A 562 16.03 -43.49 17.62
N LEU A 563 17.37 -43.50 17.59
CA LEU A 563 18.12 -42.38 17.00
C LEU A 563 17.89 -42.31 15.50
N ALA A 564 17.94 -41.10 14.93
CA ALA A 564 17.88 -40.90 13.49
C ALA A 564 18.94 -41.71 12.77
N SER A 565 18.58 -42.78 12.05
CA SER A 565 19.49 -43.54 11.23
C SER A 565 19.31 -43.13 9.78
N CYS A 566 20.41 -42.77 9.10
CA CYS A 566 20.41 -42.44 7.68
C CYS A 566 20.34 -43.69 6.77
N ALA A 567 19.38 -44.57 6.99
CA ALA A 567 19.21 -45.77 6.15
C ALA A 567 18.54 -45.47 4.80
N VAL A 568 17.97 -44.25 4.65
CA VAL A 568 17.31 -43.77 3.43
C VAL A 568 18.00 -42.48 2.97
N GLU A 569 18.44 -42.47 1.74
CA GLU A 569 19.05 -41.27 1.13
C GLU A 569 18.01 -40.40 0.47
N ALA A 570 18.19 -39.08 0.52
CA ALA A 570 17.44 -38.15 -0.28
C ALA A 570 17.84 -38.29 -1.76
N ARG A 571 16.91 -38.03 -2.67
CA ARG A 571 17.16 -38.10 -4.12
C ARG A 571 18.27 -37.16 -4.57
N HIS A 572 18.36 -35.98 -3.99
CA HIS A 572 19.36 -34.94 -4.23
C HIS A 572 20.02 -34.55 -2.92
N SER A 573 20.83 -35.49 -2.38
CA SER A 573 21.56 -35.28 -1.14
C SER A 573 22.60 -34.17 -1.26
N VAL A 574 22.82 -33.45 -0.16
CA VAL A 574 23.83 -32.40 -0.11
C VAL A 574 25.23 -33.01 0.10
N VAL A 575 26.16 -32.59 -0.72
CA VAL A 575 27.58 -33.00 -0.68
C VAL A 575 28.45 -31.79 -0.37
N ILE A 576 29.41 -31.93 0.54
CA ILE A 576 30.40 -30.89 0.90
C ILE A 576 31.78 -31.39 0.52
N THR A 577 32.49 -30.64 -0.30
CA THR A 577 33.86 -30.96 -0.75
C THR A 577 34.80 -29.83 -0.42
N GLN A 578 35.90 -30.08 0.23
CA GLN A 578 36.93 -29.08 0.47
C GLN A 578 37.82 -28.97 -0.78
N LEU A 579 37.86 -27.77 -1.36
CA LEU A 579 38.63 -27.47 -2.58
C LEU A 579 40.08 -27.03 -2.28
N GLY A 580 40.33 -26.49 -1.08
CA GLY A 580 41.61 -25.94 -0.67
C GLY A 580 41.53 -25.42 0.76
N SER A 581 42.57 -24.77 1.26
CA SER A 581 42.58 -24.20 2.62
C SER A 581 41.47 -23.10 2.72
N GLY A 582 40.44 -23.40 3.49
CA GLY A 582 39.34 -22.43 3.76
C GLY A 582 38.34 -22.23 2.63
N VAL A 583 38.36 -23.07 1.58
CA VAL A 583 37.37 -23.02 0.49
C VAL A 583 36.61 -24.33 0.37
N TRP A 584 35.30 -24.28 0.31
CA TRP A 584 34.43 -25.45 0.19
C TRP A 584 33.46 -25.30 -0.98
N ARG A 585 33.22 -26.40 -1.66
CA ARG A 585 32.09 -26.56 -2.60
C ARG A 585 31.00 -27.33 -1.91
N VAL A 586 29.77 -26.81 -2.03
CA VAL A 586 28.57 -27.40 -1.48
C VAL A 586 27.54 -27.52 -2.61
N GLY A 587 27.04 -28.73 -2.83
CA GLY A 587 26.07 -28.96 -3.91
C GLY A 587 25.06 -30.05 -3.54
N ASN A 588 23.91 -30.06 -4.23
CA ASN A 588 22.88 -31.11 -4.10
C ASN A 588 22.48 -31.70 -5.46
N GLY A 589 23.29 -31.47 -6.52
CA GLY A 589 23.00 -31.94 -7.87
C GLY A 589 21.91 -31.15 -8.61
N LEU A 590 21.29 -30.12 -7.95
CA LEU A 590 20.42 -29.16 -8.58
C LEU A 590 21.09 -27.80 -8.73
N ILE A 591 21.90 -27.44 -7.74
CA ILE A 591 22.80 -26.30 -7.71
C ILE A 591 24.05 -26.65 -6.93
N ASP A 592 25.15 -25.97 -7.18
CA ASP A 592 26.32 -25.97 -6.31
C ASP A 592 26.89 -24.56 -6.13
N PHE A 593 27.62 -24.34 -5.04
CA PHE A 593 28.25 -23.06 -4.74
C PHE A 593 29.58 -23.24 -4.05
N ASP A 594 30.51 -22.31 -4.29
CA ASP A 594 31.79 -22.22 -3.60
C ASP A 594 31.70 -21.12 -2.53
N VAL A 595 32.24 -21.43 -1.35
CA VAL A 595 32.21 -20.55 -0.19
C VAL A 595 33.53 -20.55 0.57
N SER A 596 33.89 -19.39 1.12
CA SER A 596 35.01 -19.21 2.01
C SER A 596 34.66 -18.20 3.12
N ALA A 597 35.63 -17.84 3.95
CA ALA A 597 35.48 -16.74 4.89
C ALA A 597 35.14 -15.39 4.21
N ALA A 598 35.50 -15.18 2.96
CA ALA A 598 35.13 -14.02 2.17
C ALA A 598 33.63 -13.98 1.82
N GLY A 599 32.93 -15.11 1.83
CA GLY A 599 31.52 -15.23 1.51
C GLY A 599 31.24 -16.22 0.39
N LEU A 600 30.12 -16.00 -0.32
CA LEU A 600 29.72 -16.76 -1.50
C LEU A 600 30.59 -16.33 -2.69
N LEU A 601 31.44 -17.26 -3.17
CA LEU A 601 32.42 -16.99 -4.23
C LEU A 601 31.87 -17.25 -5.62
N ALA A 602 31.05 -18.31 -5.75
CA ALA A 602 30.53 -18.82 -7.01
C ALA A 602 29.19 -19.50 -6.76
N LEU A 603 28.30 -19.49 -7.74
CA LEU A 603 27.03 -20.22 -7.73
C LEU A 603 26.77 -20.78 -9.11
N ARG A 604 26.46 -22.08 -9.20
CA ARG A 604 26.24 -22.79 -10.46
C ARG A 604 24.87 -23.45 -10.47
N ASP A 605 24.30 -23.52 -11.65
CA ASP A 605 23.10 -24.30 -11.91
C ASP A 605 23.38 -25.81 -12.00
N ARG A 606 22.33 -26.58 -12.28
CA ARG A 606 22.39 -28.04 -12.40
C ARG A 606 23.33 -28.53 -13.52
N ASP A 607 23.58 -27.73 -14.54
CA ASP A 607 24.41 -28.04 -15.70
C ASP A 607 25.87 -27.57 -15.48
N GLY A 608 26.16 -27.01 -14.31
CA GLY A 608 27.47 -26.51 -13.89
C GLY A 608 27.80 -25.13 -14.44
N CYS A 609 26.85 -24.42 -15.05
CA CYS A 609 27.04 -23.08 -15.59
C CYS A 609 27.13 -22.04 -14.46
N GLU A 610 28.20 -21.23 -14.46
CA GLU A 610 28.40 -20.18 -13.47
C GLU A 610 27.33 -19.08 -13.61
N GLN A 611 26.75 -18.71 -12.50
CA GLN A 611 25.67 -17.71 -12.44
C GLN A 611 26.15 -16.36 -11.91
N LEU A 612 27.30 -16.31 -11.26
CA LEU A 612 27.92 -15.09 -10.75
C LEU A 612 29.21 -14.78 -11.50
N SER A 613 29.38 -13.55 -11.98
CA SER A 613 30.62 -13.08 -12.61
C SER A 613 31.73 -12.78 -11.60
N SER A 614 31.39 -12.55 -10.36
CA SER A 614 32.29 -12.32 -9.23
C SER A 614 31.56 -12.64 -7.92
N PRO A 615 32.28 -12.77 -6.78
CA PRO A 615 31.64 -13.06 -5.49
C PRO A 615 30.49 -12.12 -5.15
N LEU A 616 29.48 -12.67 -4.45
CA LEU A 616 28.38 -11.90 -3.87
C LEU A 616 28.93 -10.76 -3.01
N LYS A 617 28.40 -9.56 -3.18
CA LYS A 617 28.86 -8.37 -2.46
C LYS A 617 27.82 -7.91 -1.45
N LEU A 618 28.28 -7.70 -0.22
CA LEU A 618 27.54 -6.98 0.81
C LEU A 618 28.19 -5.60 0.93
N GLU A 619 27.45 -4.55 0.67
CA GLU A 619 27.98 -3.19 0.54
C GLU A 619 27.16 -2.22 1.38
N ARG A 620 27.83 -1.19 1.91
CA ARG A 620 27.20 -0.09 2.63
C ARG A 620 27.46 1.22 1.90
N TYR A 621 26.47 2.09 1.94
CA TYR A 621 26.55 3.42 1.34
C TYR A 621 25.99 4.45 2.29
N ARG A 622 26.50 5.67 2.23
CA ARG A 622 25.89 6.81 2.90
C ARG A 622 24.58 7.15 2.20
N ASP A 623 23.51 7.27 2.98
CA ASP A 623 22.18 7.65 2.54
C ASP A 623 21.76 8.87 3.35
N ARG A 624 21.86 10.06 2.77
CA ARG A 624 21.41 11.30 3.40
C ARG A 624 20.12 11.71 2.73
N GLY A 625 19.01 11.23 3.26
CA GLY A 625 17.69 11.77 2.94
C GLY A 625 17.66 13.26 3.25
N GLU A 626 17.01 14.04 2.39
CA GLU A 626 16.79 15.46 2.65
C GLU A 626 15.62 15.62 3.65
N PHE A 627 14.52 16.26 3.24
CA PHE A 627 13.39 16.51 4.14
C PHE A 627 12.54 15.26 4.48
N TRP A 628 12.45 14.29 3.59
CA TRP A 628 11.57 13.12 3.68
C TRP A 628 12.37 11.84 3.89
N ASP A 629 13.18 11.80 4.96
CA ASP A 629 14.20 10.76 5.16
C ASP A 629 13.65 9.33 5.18
N ALA A 630 12.52 9.04 5.84
CA ALA A 630 11.94 7.69 5.83
C ALA A 630 11.34 7.29 4.47
N TRP A 631 10.87 8.27 3.70
CA TRP A 631 10.26 8.04 2.38
C TRP A 631 11.29 7.85 1.28
N ASP A 632 12.35 8.67 1.27
CA ASP A 632 13.25 8.75 0.12
C ASP A 632 14.66 8.22 0.41
N LEU A 633 15.24 7.58 -0.60
CA LEU A 633 16.66 7.30 -0.72
C LEU A 633 17.35 8.45 -1.43
N ALA A 634 18.54 8.83 -0.97
CA ALA A 634 19.36 9.80 -1.68
C ALA A 634 19.67 9.29 -3.09
N THR A 635 19.43 10.11 -4.10
CA THR A 635 19.59 9.71 -5.52
C THR A 635 21.04 9.34 -5.86
N ASP A 636 22.00 9.95 -5.15
CA ASP A 636 23.43 9.78 -5.34
C ASP A 636 24.10 8.83 -4.31
N TYR A 637 23.34 8.12 -3.47
CA TYR A 637 23.90 7.31 -2.37
C TYR A 637 25.00 6.35 -2.84
N ARG A 638 24.94 5.84 -4.07
CA ARG A 638 25.94 4.93 -4.65
C ARG A 638 27.30 5.58 -4.87
N SER A 639 27.34 6.89 -4.96
CA SER A 639 28.58 7.66 -5.06
C SER A 639 29.33 7.79 -3.73
N HIS A 640 28.73 7.31 -2.64
CA HIS A 640 29.23 7.44 -1.28
C HIS A 640 29.43 6.09 -0.56
N PRO A 641 30.29 5.18 -1.08
CA PRO A 641 30.54 3.88 -0.47
C PRO A 641 31.26 4.03 0.88
N LEU A 642 30.87 3.20 1.85
CA LEU A 642 31.43 3.18 3.22
C LEU A 642 32.41 2.04 3.48
N GLY A 643 32.92 1.42 2.42
CA GLY A 643 33.93 0.37 2.47
C GLY A 643 33.37 -1.05 2.61
N VAL A 644 34.30 -2.00 2.54
CA VAL A 644 34.00 -3.44 2.49
C VAL A 644 33.87 -4.00 3.89
N VAL A 645 32.93 -4.91 4.05
CA VAL A 645 32.68 -5.66 5.30
C VAL A 645 33.79 -6.70 5.53
N SER A 646 34.44 -6.65 6.68
CA SER A 646 35.38 -7.69 7.08
C SER A 646 34.68 -8.97 7.57
N THR A 647 35.33 -10.12 7.39
CA THR A 647 34.86 -11.41 7.90
C THR A 647 35.56 -11.73 9.19
N ASP A 648 34.78 -11.93 10.26
CA ASP A 648 35.33 -12.25 11.58
C ASP A 648 35.32 -13.75 11.88
N GLU A 649 34.27 -14.48 11.45
CA GLU A 649 34.09 -15.89 11.78
C GLU A 649 33.38 -16.65 10.64
N LEU A 650 33.83 -17.86 10.39
CA LEU A 650 33.18 -18.88 9.57
C LEU A 650 33.00 -20.15 10.38
N ARG A 651 31.74 -20.65 10.44
CA ARG A 651 31.44 -21.85 11.23
C ARG A 651 30.38 -22.72 10.54
N TRP A 652 30.67 -24.02 10.46
CA TRP A 652 29.68 -25.03 10.08
C TRP A 652 28.71 -25.32 11.23
N LEU A 653 27.43 -25.33 10.95
CA LEU A 653 26.37 -25.74 11.88
C LEU A 653 25.84 -27.12 11.50
N ASP A 654 25.38 -27.36 10.28
CA ASP A 654 24.97 -28.66 9.79
C ASP A 654 25.86 -29.09 8.61
N GLN A 655 26.34 -30.36 8.59
CA GLN A 655 27.19 -30.91 7.54
C GLN A 655 26.70 -32.29 7.12
N GLY A 656 25.45 -32.38 6.76
CA GLY A 656 24.90 -33.72 6.49
C GLY A 656 24.17 -33.76 5.15
N PRO A 657 23.68 -34.95 4.77
CA PRO A 657 23.14 -35.15 3.44
C PRO A 657 21.81 -34.41 3.17
N LEU A 658 21.11 -33.99 4.22
CA LEU A 658 19.87 -33.27 4.04
C LEU A 658 20.04 -31.75 4.11
N VAL A 659 20.96 -31.27 4.98
CA VAL A 659 21.17 -29.84 5.17
C VAL A 659 22.66 -29.59 5.33
N ALA A 660 23.21 -28.71 4.51
CA ALA A 660 24.44 -27.99 4.77
C ALA A 660 24.09 -26.57 5.25
N HIS A 661 24.61 -26.18 6.40
CA HIS A 661 24.34 -24.89 7.02
C HIS A 661 25.65 -24.28 7.52
N LEU A 662 26.06 -23.19 6.91
CA LEU A 662 27.25 -22.42 7.20
C LEU A 662 26.87 -21.04 7.71
N MET A 663 27.52 -20.62 8.79
CA MET A 663 27.38 -19.29 9.40
C MET A 663 28.65 -18.46 9.16
N LEU A 664 28.44 -17.22 8.70
CA LEU A 664 29.46 -16.19 8.60
C LEU A 664 29.11 -15.02 9.51
N ARG A 665 30.09 -14.40 10.14
CA ARG A 665 29.92 -13.11 10.80
C ARG A 665 30.52 -12.00 9.97
N ARG A 666 29.91 -10.83 10.06
CA ARG A 666 30.32 -9.58 9.39
C ARG A 666 30.24 -8.44 10.38
N GLN A 667 31.28 -7.62 10.39
CA GLN A 667 31.26 -6.33 11.07
C GLN A 667 30.88 -5.23 10.08
N LEU A 668 29.90 -4.42 10.41
CA LEU A 668 29.32 -3.37 9.55
C LEU A 668 29.42 -2.00 10.26
N GLY A 669 30.63 -1.49 10.47
CA GLY A 669 30.84 -0.33 11.32
C GLY A 669 30.51 -0.67 12.78
N ALA A 670 29.57 0.02 13.41
CA ALA A 670 29.07 -0.27 14.77
C ALA A 670 28.08 -1.46 14.80
N SER A 671 27.56 -1.87 13.64
CA SER A 671 26.58 -2.95 13.49
C SER A 671 27.29 -4.30 13.28
N CYS A 672 26.62 -5.38 13.66
CA CYS A 672 27.08 -6.74 13.36
C CYS A 672 26.01 -7.54 12.64
N MET A 673 26.48 -8.44 11.77
CA MET A 673 25.62 -9.33 10.98
C MET A 673 26.07 -10.76 11.08
N ARG A 674 25.12 -11.64 11.26
CA ARG A 674 25.25 -13.06 10.98
C ARG A 674 24.58 -13.38 9.66
N LEU A 675 25.35 -13.89 8.70
CA LEU A 675 24.88 -14.41 7.44
C LEU A 675 24.93 -15.94 7.46
N ASP A 676 23.77 -16.57 7.37
CA ASP A 676 23.64 -18.00 7.25
C ASP A 676 23.43 -18.38 5.79
N LEU A 677 24.25 -19.24 5.23
CA LEU A 677 24.09 -19.91 3.95
C LEU A 677 23.57 -21.33 4.21
N ARG A 678 22.42 -21.67 3.63
CA ARG A 678 21.81 -22.97 3.87
C ARG A 678 21.33 -23.60 2.57
N LEU A 679 21.90 -24.77 2.23
CA LEU A 679 21.43 -25.63 1.15
C LEU A 679 20.69 -26.83 1.73
N LYS A 680 19.54 -27.15 1.17
CA LYS A 680 18.71 -28.30 1.52
C LYS A 680 18.69 -29.31 0.39
N ALA A 681 18.56 -30.58 0.74
CA ALA A 681 18.31 -31.63 -0.23
C ALA A 681 17.02 -31.34 -1.04
N ASP A 682 16.95 -31.80 -2.28
CA ASP A 682 15.83 -31.65 -3.19
C ASP A 682 15.33 -30.20 -3.44
N THR A 683 16.15 -29.21 -3.11
CA THR A 683 15.79 -27.77 -3.20
C THR A 683 16.66 -27.05 -4.23
N PRO A 684 16.08 -26.40 -5.27
CA PRO A 684 16.86 -25.76 -6.33
C PRO A 684 17.29 -24.32 -6.02
N TRP A 685 17.43 -23.98 -4.73
CA TRP A 685 17.89 -22.63 -4.33
C TRP A 685 18.78 -22.69 -3.08
N LEU A 686 19.67 -21.71 -2.99
CA LEU A 686 20.49 -21.41 -1.83
C LEU A 686 19.78 -20.38 -0.94
N GLU A 687 19.48 -20.72 0.31
CA GLU A 687 18.89 -19.78 1.28
C GLU A 687 19.98 -18.93 1.93
N LEU A 688 19.75 -17.62 1.99
CA LEU A 688 20.52 -16.64 2.74
C LEU A 688 19.64 -16.08 3.87
N ILE A 689 20.15 -16.13 5.10
CA ILE A 689 19.45 -15.60 6.27
C ILE A 689 20.34 -14.55 6.91
N CYS A 690 19.91 -13.29 6.79
CA CYS A 690 20.58 -12.12 7.32
C CYS A 690 20.00 -11.79 8.69
N SER A 691 20.77 -11.99 9.75
CA SER A 691 20.42 -11.58 11.12
C SER A 691 21.35 -10.44 11.50
N ILE A 692 20.80 -9.23 11.64
CA ILE A 692 21.56 -7.98 11.71
C ILE A 692 21.17 -7.23 12.99
N ASP A 693 22.16 -6.88 13.82
CA ASP A 693 22.01 -5.87 14.87
C ASP A 693 22.45 -4.53 14.29
N TRP A 694 21.48 -3.75 13.83
CA TRP A 694 21.72 -2.50 13.13
C TRP A 694 21.85 -1.33 14.11
N ARG A 695 22.93 -0.54 13.97
CA ARG A 695 23.30 0.59 14.83
C ARG A 695 23.67 1.83 14.02
N GLN A 696 23.44 1.82 12.73
CA GLN A 696 23.81 2.91 11.83
C GLN A 696 22.59 3.80 11.54
N THR A 697 22.87 5.07 11.27
CA THR A 697 21.89 6.03 10.76
C THR A 697 22.38 6.60 9.44
N HIS A 698 21.47 6.92 8.55
CA HIS A 698 21.76 7.48 7.22
C HIS A 698 22.74 6.61 6.42
N GLU A 699 22.57 5.30 6.48
CA GLU A 699 23.32 4.32 5.69
C GLU A 699 22.37 3.29 5.10
N VAL A 700 22.58 2.92 3.85
CA VAL A 700 21.87 1.79 3.23
C VAL A 700 22.81 0.57 3.13
N LEU A 701 22.32 -0.57 3.60
CA LEU A 701 22.97 -1.88 3.47
C LEU A 701 22.37 -2.64 2.30
N ARG A 702 23.22 -3.05 1.36
CA ARG A 702 22.79 -3.73 0.15
C ARG A 702 23.48 -5.05 -0.06
N LEU A 703 22.74 -6.00 -0.65
CA LEU A 703 23.25 -7.25 -1.20
C LEU A 703 23.24 -7.14 -2.72
N ASN A 704 24.40 -7.24 -3.35
CA ASN A 704 24.55 -7.15 -4.79
C ASN A 704 25.05 -8.48 -5.38
N LEU A 705 24.36 -8.97 -6.41
CA LEU A 705 24.62 -10.21 -7.14
C LEU A 705 25.14 -9.85 -8.55
N PRO A 706 26.43 -9.88 -8.79
CA PRO A 706 26.98 -9.70 -10.15
C PRO A 706 26.64 -10.91 -11.00
N LEU A 707 25.95 -10.69 -12.13
CA LEU A 707 25.49 -11.75 -13.01
C LEU A 707 26.58 -12.20 -13.99
N ALA A 708 26.76 -13.51 -14.20
CA ALA A 708 27.65 -14.05 -15.20
C ALA A 708 27.13 -13.87 -16.63
N THR A 709 25.81 -13.88 -16.78
CA THR A 709 25.14 -13.66 -18.07
C THR A 709 24.28 -12.41 -17.96
N PRO A 710 24.46 -11.43 -18.87
CA PRO A 710 23.65 -10.20 -18.84
C PRO A 710 22.16 -10.46 -19.00
N ALA A 711 21.38 -9.79 -18.19
CA ALA A 711 19.93 -9.77 -18.30
C ALA A 711 19.46 -8.85 -19.45
N VAL A 712 18.37 -9.22 -20.11
CA VAL A 712 17.65 -8.35 -21.05
C VAL A 712 16.34 -7.85 -20.45
N ARG A 713 15.74 -8.61 -19.55
CA ARG A 713 14.50 -8.29 -18.85
C ARG A 713 14.58 -8.73 -17.39
N ILE A 714 13.80 -8.07 -16.56
CA ILE A 714 13.58 -8.42 -15.16
C ILE A 714 12.10 -8.68 -14.95
N GLY A 715 11.74 -9.90 -14.58
CA GLY A 715 10.41 -10.23 -14.09
C GLY A 715 10.32 -9.98 -12.59
N ALA A 716 9.22 -9.44 -12.11
CA ALA A 716 9.03 -9.15 -10.69
C ALA A 716 7.58 -9.37 -10.24
N ASP A 717 7.43 -9.93 -9.04
CA ASP A 717 6.15 -10.06 -8.36
C ASP A 717 5.72 -8.71 -7.79
N THR A 718 4.52 -8.27 -8.14
CA THR A 718 3.91 -7.02 -7.65
C THR A 718 2.49 -7.28 -7.15
N SER A 719 1.89 -6.32 -6.47
CA SER A 719 0.49 -6.41 -6.07
C SER A 719 -0.42 -6.59 -7.28
N GLY A 720 -1.20 -7.68 -7.30
CA GLY A 720 -2.11 -7.99 -8.41
C GLY A 720 -1.45 -8.65 -9.62
N GLY A 721 -0.19 -9.14 -9.53
CA GLY A 721 0.44 -9.95 -10.57
C GLY A 721 1.92 -9.71 -10.80
N VAL A 722 2.39 -10.08 -11.99
CA VAL A 722 3.80 -9.99 -12.37
C VAL A 722 3.99 -8.91 -13.42
N ILE A 723 5.03 -8.11 -13.27
CA ILE A 723 5.47 -7.12 -14.25
C ILE A 723 6.85 -7.49 -14.80
N GLU A 724 7.07 -7.20 -16.06
CA GLU A 724 8.41 -7.26 -16.67
C GLU A 724 8.89 -5.87 -17.02
N ARG A 725 10.16 -5.59 -16.67
CA ARG A 725 10.85 -4.32 -16.95
C ARG A 725 12.12 -4.58 -17.75
N PRO A 726 12.62 -3.64 -18.54
CA PRO A 726 13.91 -3.79 -19.19
C PRO A 726 15.04 -3.86 -18.15
N ALA A 727 16.08 -4.62 -18.45
CA ALA A 727 17.27 -4.65 -17.60
C ALA A 727 18.12 -3.36 -17.77
N GLU A 728 18.10 -2.78 -18.96
CA GLU A 728 18.70 -1.47 -19.28
C GLU A 728 17.57 -0.47 -19.55
N PRO A 729 17.43 0.59 -18.76
CA PRO A 729 16.44 1.61 -19.00
C PRO A 729 16.78 2.43 -20.25
N ILE A 730 15.78 2.78 -21.06
CA ILE A 730 15.92 3.54 -22.31
C ILE A 730 15.19 4.88 -22.21
N THR A 731 14.01 4.89 -21.61
CA THR A 731 13.17 6.09 -21.47
C THR A 731 13.42 6.80 -20.14
N ALA A 732 13.14 8.10 -20.07
CA ALA A 732 13.24 8.87 -18.82
C ALA A 732 12.44 8.22 -17.67
N ARG A 733 11.24 7.68 -17.97
CA ARG A 733 10.42 6.98 -16.97
C ARG A 733 11.04 5.66 -16.50
N GLU A 734 11.74 4.94 -17.36
CA GLU A 734 12.47 3.74 -16.95
C GLU A 734 13.68 4.08 -16.10
N HIS A 735 14.40 5.17 -16.43
CA HIS A 735 15.50 5.68 -15.61
C HIS A 735 15.04 6.12 -14.22
N ALA A 736 13.87 6.71 -14.13
CA ALA A 736 13.29 7.11 -12.84
C ALA A 736 12.97 5.93 -11.90
N ARG A 737 12.93 4.69 -12.39
CA ARG A 737 12.66 3.45 -11.63
C ARG A 737 13.94 2.77 -11.13
N TRP A 738 14.85 3.53 -10.56
CA TRP A 738 16.18 3.04 -10.14
C TRP A 738 16.19 2.30 -8.79
N GLU A 739 15.10 2.34 -8.03
CA GLU A 739 14.77 1.50 -6.88
C GLU A 739 13.28 1.25 -6.91
N VAL A 740 12.85 -0.02 -6.84
CA VAL A 740 11.44 -0.39 -6.98
C VAL A 740 11.00 -1.37 -5.90
N PRO A 741 9.73 -1.32 -5.46
CA PRO A 741 9.17 -2.35 -4.58
C PRO A 741 8.85 -3.64 -5.33
N VAL A 742 9.09 -4.78 -4.65
CA VAL A 742 8.65 -6.10 -5.09
C VAL A 742 8.05 -6.88 -3.91
N ILE A 743 7.20 -7.86 -4.21
CA ILE A 743 6.45 -8.57 -3.16
C ILE A 743 7.21 -9.80 -2.66
N SER A 744 7.56 -10.73 -3.51
CA SER A 744 8.09 -12.02 -3.09
C SER A 744 9.26 -12.56 -3.92
N TRP A 745 9.47 -12.04 -5.13
CA TRP A 745 10.58 -12.41 -5.98
C TRP A 745 10.81 -11.41 -7.12
N PHE A 746 12.02 -11.38 -7.62
CA PHE A 746 12.36 -10.81 -8.91
C PHE A 746 13.43 -11.68 -9.59
N ALA A 747 13.50 -11.64 -10.91
CA ALA A 747 14.34 -12.54 -11.65
C ALA A 747 14.92 -11.88 -12.92
N SER A 748 16.23 -12.06 -13.16
CA SER A 748 16.86 -11.74 -14.43
C SER A 748 16.44 -12.77 -15.48
N GLN A 749 16.22 -12.30 -16.71
CA GLN A 749 16.01 -13.14 -17.89
C GLN A 749 17.05 -12.77 -18.93
N SER A 750 17.91 -13.73 -19.31
CA SER A 750 18.89 -13.55 -20.38
C SER A 750 18.26 -13.74 -21.78
N ALA A 751 19.00 -13.38 -22.82
CA ALA A 751 18.62 -13.65 -24.18
C ALA A 751 18.54 -15.17 -24.45
N ALA A 752 17.77 -15.58 -25.50
CA ALA A 752 17.66 -17.00 -25.87
C ALA A 752 19.03 -17.65 -26.16
N PRO A 753 19.26 -18.92 -25.75
CA PRO A 753 18.30 -19.96 -25.34
C PRO A 753 17.72 -19.82 -23.93
N GLY A 754 18.05 -18.79 -23.19
CA GLY A 754 17.34 -18.37 -21.98
C GLY A 754 17.75 -19.11 -20.71
N GLY A 755 17.63 -18.39 -19.63
CA GLY A 755 17.92 -18.74 -18.26
C GLY A 755 18.10 -17.47 -17.45
N GLY A 756 18.31 -17.61 -16.17
CA GLY A 756 18.56 -16.47 -15.32
C GLY A 756 18.67 -16.83 -13.84
N MET A 757 18.71 -15.78 -13.04
CA MET A 757 18.78 -15.84 -11.58
C MET A 757 17.52 -15.24 -10.99
N ALA A 758 16.78 -16.00 -10.22
CA ALA A 758 15.70 -15.49 -9.38
C ALA A 758 16.20 -15.25 -7.94
N VAL A 759 15.77 -14.14 -7.37
CA VAL A 759 15.92 -13.82 -5.94
C VAL A 759 14.54 -13.93 -5.31
N LEU A 760 14.36 -14.91 -4.44
CA LEU A 760 13.13 -15.13 -3.67
C LEU A 760 13.27 -14.35 -2.36
N LEU A 761 12.24 -13.59 -1.98
CA LEU A 761 12.29 -12.64 -0.87
C LEU A 761 11.28 -12.99 0.23
N ASP A 762 11.71 -12.93 1.49
CA ASP A 762 10.88 -13.06 2.68
C ASP A 762 11.34 -12.05 3.74
N GLY A 763 10.96 -10.80 3.55
CA GLY A 763 11.32 -9.63 4.34
C GLY A 763 11.66 -8.42 3.49
N PRO A 764 12.82 -8.38 2.79
CA PRO A 764 13.18 -7.26 1.94
C PRO A 764 12.21 -7.05 0.78
N GLN A 765 11.98 -5.80 0.40
CA GLN A 765 11.10 -5.44 -0.72
C GLN A 765 11.70 -4.40 -1.68
N GLY A 766 12.69 -3.60 -1.25
CA GLY A 766 13.39 -2.65 -2.10
C GLY A 766 14.44 -3.38 -2.95
N VAL A 767 14.35 -3.24 -4.27
CA VAL A 767 15.29 -3.87 -5.21
C VAL A 767 15.65 -2.93 -6.35
N ASP A 768 16.80 -3.22 -6.95
CA ASP A 768 17.25 -2.59 -8.17
C ASP A 768 18.04 -3.58 -9.05
N TRP A 769 18.40 -3.16 -10.25
CA TRP A 769 19.18 -3.97 -11.17
C TRP A 769 19.89 -3.13 -12.24
N SER A 770 20.82 -3.78 -12.90
CA SER A 770 21.35 -3.44 -14.22
C SER A 770 21.43 -4.73 -15.04
N SER A 771 21.84 -4.66 -16.30
CA SER A 771 22.01 -5.87 -17.12
C SER A 771 22.94 -6.90 -16.51
N ASP A 772 23.95 -6.47 -15.74
CA ASP A 772 24.99 -7.30 -15.15
C ASP A 772 24.85 -7.53 -13.63
N ARG A 773 23.77 -7.02 -12.98
CA ARG A 773 23.63 -7.06 -11.53
C ARG A 773 22.18 -7.10 -11.05
N LEU A 774 21.90 -7.84 -9.97
CA LEU A 774 20.69 -7.73 -9.17
C LEU A 774 21.06 -7.17 -7.78
N GLY A 775 20.26 -6.25 -7.25
CA GLY A 775 20.48 -5.62 -5.94
C GLY A 775 19.26 -5.73 -5.04
N VAL A 776 19.50 -5.92 -3.74
CA VAL A 776 18.47 -5.96 -2.69
C VAL A 776 18.86 -5.00 -1.57
N SER A 777 17.98 -4.08 -1.24
CA SER A 777 18.11 -3.22 -0.05
C SER A 777 17.70 -4.01 1.19
N LEU A 778 18.61 -4.14 2.17
CA LEU A 778 18.34 -4.90 3.39
C LEU A 778 17.89 -4.00 4.53
N LEU A 779 18.58 -2.89 4.76
CA LEU A 779 18.35 -1.95 5.84
C LEU A 779 18.81 -0.55 5.41
N ARG A 780 18.23 0.46 6.03
CA ARG A 780 18.76 1.83 5.96
C ARG A 780 18.91 2.38 7.40
N GLY A 781 18.35 3.34 7.84
CA GLY A 781 18.39 3.95 9.17
C GLY A 781 18.03 5.41 9.03
N PRO A 782 16.82 5.69 8.54
CA PRO A 782 16.32 7.05 8.53
C PRO A 782 16.15 7.54 9.97
N THR A 783 16.09 8.85 10.15
CA THR A 783 15.97 9.47 11.47
C THR A 783 14.74 10.37 11.59
N TRP A 784 14.03 10.61 10.52
CA TRP A 784 12.80 11.37 10.53
C TRP A 784 11.70 10.67 9.70
N PRO A 785 10.47 10.61 10.22
CA PRO A 785 9.95 11.17 11.48
C PRO A 785 10.25 10.29 12.71
N ASP A 786 10.84 9.11 12.54
CA ASP A 786 11.21 8.20 13.63
C ASP A 786 12.74 8.15 13.79
N PRO A 787 13.32 8.79 14.83
CA PRO A 787 14.76 8.78 15.06
C PRO A 787 15.31 7.40 15.47
N SER A 788 14.43 6.45 15.82
CA SER A 788 14.78 5.08 16.18
C SER A 788 14.55 4.08 15.05
N ALA A 789 14.10 4.52 13.87
CA ALA A 789 13.80 3.66 12.75
C ALA A 789 14.98 2.75 12.41
N ASP A 790 14.67 1.48 12.13
CA ASP A 790 15.60 0.43 11.75
C ASP A 790 16.65 0.05 12.83
N GLN A 791 16.67 0.66 13.99
CA GLN A 791 17.63 0.29 15.04
C GLN A 791 17.31 -1.06 15.66
N GLY A 792 18.36 -1.83 16.01
CA GLY A 792 18.24 -3.11 16.70
C GLY A 792 18.27 -4.36 15.81
N TRP A 793 17.61 -5.43 16.24
CA TRP A 793 17.71 -6.75 15.60
C TRP A 793 16.71 -6.95 14.48
N HIS A 794 17.24 -7.25 13.29
CA HIS A 794 16.46 -7.60 12.11
C HIS A 794 16.83 -8.99 11.62
N ARG A 795 15.84 -9.71 11.10
CA ARG A 795 16.05 -10.98 10.43
C ARG A 795 15.34 -10.96 9.08
N GLN A 796 16.12 -11.05 8.04
CA GLN A 796 15.64 -11.09 6.67
C GLN A 796 16.07 -12.39 6.01
N ARG A 797 15.21 -12.95 5.16
CA ARG A 797 15.47 -14.17 4.43
C ARG A 797 15.33 -13.91 2.94
N LEU A 798 16.25 -14.46 2.18
CA LEU A 798 16.17 -14.49 0.72
C LEU A 798 16.76 -15.81 0.21
N ALA A 799 16.48 -16.15 -1.05
CA ALA A 799 17.08 -17.30 -1.67
C ALA A 799 17.48 -17.02 -3.11
N LEU A 800 18.58 -17.62 -3.54
CA LEU A 800 19.11 -17.53 -4.88
C LEU A 800 18.75 -18.79 -5.64
N MET A 801 17.99 -18.65 -6.72
CA MET A 801 17.48 -19.76 -7.54
C MET A 801 17.89 -19.57 -9.01
N PRO A 802 18.97 -20.19 -9.46
CA PRO A 802 19.26 -20.31 -10.89
C PRO A 802 18.16 -21.09 -11.61
N PHE A 803 17.84 -20.70 -12.82
CA PHE A 803 16.84 -21.41 -13.64
C PHE A 803 17.21 -21.39 -15.13
N ALA A 804 16.76 -22.42 -15.85
CA ALA A 804 16.84 -22.52 -17.30
C ALA A 804 15.49 -22.14 -17.94
N GLY A 805 15.51 -21.62 -19.17
CA GLY A 805 14.31 -21.20 -19.90
C GLY A 805 13.73 -19.89 -19.37
N SER A 806 12.41 -19.77 -19.29
CA SER A 806 11.75 -18.61 -18.69
C SER A 806 11.52 -18.80 -17.19
N TRP A 807 11.52 -17.69 -16.43
CA TRP A 807 11.16 -17.69 -15.01
C TRP A 807 9.76 -18.29 -14.77
N SER A 808 8.84 -18.11 -15.75
CA SER A 808 7.48 -18.65 -15.69
C SER A 808 7.45 -20.18 -15.81
N ASP A 809 8.19 -20.75 -16.78
CA ASP A 809 8.23 -22.19 -17.00
C ASP A 809 9.03 -22.92 -15.90
N ALA A 810 10.05 -22.24 -15.37
CA ALA A 810 10.81 -22.71 -14.21
C ALA A 810 10.00 -22.69 -12.90
N GLY A 811 8.81 -22.07 -12.90
CA GLY A 811 7.92 -22.02 -11.75
C GLY A 811 8.39 -21.12 -10.63
N VAL A 812 9.16 -20.05 -10.93
CA VAL A 812 9.67 -19.08 -9.95
C VAL A 812 8.56 -18.51 -9.05
N PRO A 813 7.35 -18.15 -9.56
CA PRO A 813 6.28 -17.67 -8.69
C PRO A 813 5.86 -18.66 -7.62
N GLN A 814 5.73 -19.94 -7.96
CA GLN A 814 5.38 -20.99 -6.98
C GLN A 814 6.56 -21.37 -6.07
N ALA A 815 7.80 -21.29 -6.57
CA ALA A 815 8.99 -21.47 -5.75
C ALA A 815 9.07 -20.39 -4.66
N ALA A 816 8.72 -19.14 -4.98
CA ALA A 816 8.65 -18.04 -4.02
C ALA A 816 7.58 -18.30 -2.94
N ILE A 817 6.41 -18.81 -3.31
CA ILE A 817 5.38 -19.23 -2.35
C ILE A 817 5.94 -20.35 -1.46
N GLY A 818 6.52 -21.41 -2.02
CA GLY A 818 7.08 -22.54 -1.26
C GLY A 818 8.24 -22.13 -0.34
N PHE A 819 9.05 -21.13 -0.74
CA PHE A 819 10.10 -20.56 0.09
C PHE A 819 9.54 -19.80 1.29
N ARG A 820 8.53 -18.96 1.08
CA ARG A 820 7.89 -18.15 2.13
C ARG A 820 6.93 -18.93 3.01
N GLU A 821 6.23 -19.89 2.43
CA GLU A 821 5.18 -20.72 3.04
C GLU A 821 5.52 -22.21 2.91
N PRO A 822 6.61 -22.71 3.56
CA PRO A 822 7.13 -24.07 3.34
C PRO A 822 6.24 -25.16 3.94
N GLY A 823 5.01 -24.84 4.34
CA GLY A 823 4.17 -25.69 5.17
C GLY A 823 4.62 -25.67 6.62
N PHE A 824 3.88 -26.37 7.45
CA PHE A 824 4.17 -26.44 8.89
C PHE A 824 3.83 -27.80 9.47
N CYS A 825 4.50 -28.14 10.58
CA CYS A 825 4.19 -29.35 11.34
C CYS A 825 3.33 -29.01 12.55
N ALA A 826 2.32 -29.85 12.81
CA ALA A 826 1.45 -29.76 13.97
C ALA A 826 1.43 -31.08 14.74
N PRO A 827 1.37 -31.02 16.11
CA PRO A 827 1.29 -32.23 16.96
C PRO A 827 -0.15 -32.79 16.96
N GLN A 828 -0.61 -33.18 15.79
CA GLN A 828 -1.93 -33.80 15.60
C GLN A 828 -1.92 -34.72 14.39
N ALA A 829 -2.65 -35.79 14.45
CA ALA A 829 -2.76 -36.76 13.37
C ALA A 829 -3.61 -36.20 12.21
N ALA A 830 -3.14 -36.36 10.98
CA ALA A 830 -3.88 -36.14 9.74
C ALA A 830 -3.81 -37.40 8.84
N ALA A 831 -4.64 -37.43 7.81
CA ALA A 831 -4.52 -38.43 6.76
C ALA A 831 -3.38 -38.06 5.80
N LEU A 832 -2.77 -39.06 5.16
CA LEU A 832 -2.02 -38.81 3.93
C LEU A 832 -3.06 -38.55 2.83
N ARG A 833 -3.18 -37.26 2.46
CA ARG A 833 -4.23 -36.82 1.54
C ARG A 833 -3.85 -35.57 0.77
N GLN A 834 -4.15 -35.56 -0.51
CA GLN A 834 -4.32 -34.36 -1.30
C GLN A 834 -5.72 -33.81 -1.08
N TRP A 835 -5.83 -32.61 -0.55
CA TRP A 835 -7.11 -31.95 -0.25
C TRP A 835 -7.66 -31.16 -1.43
N PHE A 836 -6.81 -30.43 -2.12
CA PHE A 836 -7.14 -29.71 -3.34
C PHE A 836 -6.12 -30.01 -4.44
N PRO A 837 -6.54 -30.02 -5.71
CA PRO A 837 -5.66 -30.33 -6.84
C PRO A 837 -4.54 -29.30 -6.99
N ALA A 838 -3.43 -29.74 -7.58
CA ALA A 838 -2.30 -28.90 -7.89
C ALA A 838 -2.63 -27.88 -9.00
N LEU A 839 -2.06 -26.70 -8.87
CA LEU A 839 -2.07 -25.69 -9.92
C LEU A 839 -0.86 -25.88 -10.84
N PRO A 840 -0.98 -25.58 -12.14
CA PRO A 840 0.16 -25.42 -13.02
C PRO A 840 1.14 -24.35 -12.50
N PRO A 841 2.45 -24.43 -12.81
CA PRO A 841 3.46 -23.49 -12.30
C PRO A 841 3.19 -22.01 -12.58
N GLN A 842 2.46 -21.71 -13.66
CA GLN A 842 2.09 -20.36 -14.07
C GLN A 842 0.94 -19.77 -13.27
N LEU A 843 0.15 -20.58 -12.58
CA LEU A 843 -0.99 -20.12 -11.79
C LEU A 843 -0.59 -19.97 -10.32
N THR A 844 -0.94 -18.84 -9.74
CA THR A 844 -0.72 -18.56 -8.32
C THR A 844 -2.04 -18.38 -7.59
N PRO A 845 -2.22 -18.99 -6.40
CA PRO A 845 -3.40 -18.78 -5.58
C PRO A 845 -3.37 -17.42 -4.91
N VAL A 846 -4.43 -16.65 -5.07
CA VAL A 846 -4.65 -15.38 -4.37
C VAL A 846 -5.39 -15.60 -3.07
N ALA A 847 -6.52 -16.34 -3.12
CA ALA A 847 -7.30 -16.69 -1.96
C ALA A 847 -7.95 -18.07 -2.13
N MET A 848 -8.08 -18.78 -1.02
CA MET A 848 -8.84 -20.02 -0.90
C MET A 848 -9.80 -19.86 0.28
N GLU A 849 -11.10 -19.82 -0.03
CA GLU A 849 -12.11 -19.42 0.93
C GLU A 849 -13.24 -20.45 0.95
N ARG A 850 -13.96 -20.49 2.07
CA ARG A 850 -15.18 -21.29 2.16
C ARG A 850 -16.20 -20.87 1.10
N HIS A 851 -16.86 -21.85 0.50
CA HIS A 851 -18.06 -21.71 -0.31
C HIS A 851 -19.04 -22.83 0.06
N ASP A 852 -20.35 -22.57 -0.06
CA ASP A 852 -21.38 -23.54 0.33
C ASP A 852 -21.30 -24.87 -0.48
N ASP A 853 -20.92 -24.78 -1.75
CA ASP A 853 -20.79 -25.93 -2.64
C ASP A 853 -19.34 -26.43 -2.80
N GLY A 854 -18.36 -25.89 -2.07
CA GLY A 854 -16.97 -26.29 -2.25
C GLY A 854 -15.96 -25.29 -1.70
N CYS A 855 -14.91 -25.03 -2.48
CA CYS A 855 -13.88 -24.04 -2.17
C CYS A 855 -13.90 -22.92 -3.21
N LEU A 856 -14.11 -21.69 -2.75
CA LEU A 856 -13.92 -20.51 -3.60
C LEU A 856 -12.42 -20.26 -3.74
N LEU A 857 -11.93 -20.38 -4.96
CA LEU A 857 -10.54 -20.21 -5.32
C LEU A 857 -10.39 -19.01 -6.22
N ARG A 858 -9.51 -18.08 -5.83
CA ARG A 858 -9.09 -16.98 -6.67
C ARG A 858 -7.67 -17.21 -7.14
N LEU A 859 -7.47 -17.09 -8.44
CA LEU A 859 -6.22 -17.38 -9.12
C LEU A 859 -5.81 -16.21 -10.00
N ILE A 860 -4.51 -16.02 -10.13
CA ILE A 860 -3.93 -15.15 -11.14
C ILE A 860 -2.99 -15.97 -12.04
N ASN A 861 -3.01 -15.68 -13.34
CA ASN A 861 -2.00 -16.21 -14.24
C ASN A 861 -0.77 -15.30 -14.20
N ALA A 862 0.26 -15.74 -13.49
CA ALA A 862 1.54 -15.06 -13.40
C ALA A 862 2.43 -15.27 -14.66
N GLY A 863 2.04 -16.19 -15.55
CA GLY A 863 2.80 -16.51 -16.75
C GLY A 863 2.61 -15.51 -17.90
N ALA A 864 3.51 -15.57 -18.91
CA ALA A 864 3.45 -14.74 -20.09
C ALA A 864 2.47 -15.25 -21.16
N ALA A 865 2.00 -16.49 -21.06
CA ALA A 865 1.10 -17.15 -22.00
C ALA A 865 -0.22 -17.55 -21.32
N ARG A 866 -1.22 -17.86 -22.16
CA ARG A 866 -2.46 -18.46 -21.66
C ARG A 866 -2.16 -19.82 -21.03
N CYS A 867 -2.63 -20.02 -19.81
CA CYS A 867 -2.49 -21.27 -19.06
C CYS A 867 -3.81 -22.04 -19.06
N ARG A 868 -3.75 -23.31 -19.46
CA ARG A 868 -4.87 -24.26 -19.32
C ARG A 868 -4.68 -25.04 -18.03
N TRP A 869 -5.72 -25.07 -17.21
CA TRP A 869 -5.75 -25.88 -16.00
C TRP A 869 -6.92 -26.88 -16.06
N THR A 870 -6.58 -28.14 -15.80
CA THR A 870 -7.54 -29.24 -15.59
C THR A 870 -7.29 -29.79 -14.20
N PRO A 871 -8.23 -29.65 -13.24
CA PRO A 871 -8.01 -30.02 -11.83
C PRO A 871 -7.70 -31.50 -11.61
N GLY A 872 -8.04 -32.36 -12.55
CA GLY A 872 -7.84 -33.80 -12.46
C GLY A 872 -9.13 -34.58 -12.14
N ALA A 873 -9.01 -35.90 -12.12
CA ALA A 873 -10.15 -36.78 -11.92
C ALA A 873 -10.84 -36.50 -10.56
N GLY A 874 -12.17 -36.48 -10.56
CA GLY A 874 -12.98 -36.23 -9.36
C GLY A 874 -13.14 -34.72 -9.03
N TRP A 875 -12.70 -33.79 -9.89
CA TRP A 875 -12.83 -32.37 -9.68
C TRP A 875 -13.35 -31.66 -10.93
N CYS A 876 -14.19 -30.67 -10.72
CA CYS A 876 -14.57 -29.70 -11.74
C CYS A 876 -14.56 -28.28 -11.18
N VAL A 877 -14.56 -27.32 -12.08
CA VAL A 877 -14.60 -25.89 -11.71
C VAL A 877 -15.90 -25.26 -12.17
N ARG A 878 -16.55 -24.49 -11.29
CA ARG A 878 -17.71 -23.68 -11.61
C ARG A 878 -17.29 -22.20 -11.60
N ARG A 879 -17.56 -21.50 -12.68
CA ARG A 879 -17.28 -20.08 -12.75
C ARG A 879 -18.26 -19.31 -11.87
N THR A 880 -17.78 -18.29 -11.18
CA THR A 880 -18.65 -17.42 -10.36
C THR A 880 -19.45 -16.44 -11.21
N THR A 881 -19.02 -16.16 -12.44
CA THR A 881 -19.62 -15.16 -13.32
C THR A 881 -20.89 -15.65 -14.02
N ASP A 882 -20.93 -16.92 -14.45
CA ASP A 882 -22.02 -17.49 -15.24
C ASP A 882 -22.51 -18.85 -14.71
N SER A 883 -21.98 -19.28 -13.55
CA SER A 883 -22.27 -20.56 -12.92
C SER A 883 -22.01 -21.80 -13.80
N SER A 884 -21.32 -21.61 -14.95
CA SER A 884 -20.99 -22.72 -15.85
C SER A 884 -20.00 -23.68 -15.21
N VAL A 885 -20.22 -24.97 -15.38
CA VAL A 885 -19.32 -26.02 -14.90
C VAL A 885 -18.44 -26.49 -16.05
N THR A 886 -17.15 -26.62 -15.81
CA THR A 886 -16.18 -27.11 -16.81
C THR A 886 -15.13 -28.00 -16.15
N GLU A 887 -14.61 -28.96 -16.92
CA GLU A 887 -13.48 -29.79 -16.50
C GLU A 887 -12.13 -29.11 -16.71
N SER A 888 -12.09 -28.06 -17.51
CA SER A 888 -10.86 -27.29 -17.76
C SER A 888 -11.13 -25.80 -17.89
N LEU A 889 -10.17 -24.99 -17.48
CA LEU A 889 -10.21 -23.53 -17.54
C LEU A 889 -8.97 -22.98 -18.27
N VAL A 890 -9.17 -21.98 -19.09
CA VAL A 890 -8.07 -21.23 -19.75
C VAL A 890 -8.05 -19.82 -19.19
N ILE A 891 -6.91 -19.42 -18.61
CA ILE A 891 -6.70 -18.12 -17.96
C ILE A 891 -5.63 -17.36 -18.75
N ALA A 892 -5.97 -16.14 -19.17
CA ALA A 892 -5.01 -15.28 -19.87
C ALA A 892 -3.97 -14.67 -18.90
N PRO A 893 -2.80 -14.23 -19.42
CA PRO A 893 -1.78 -13.58 -18.60
C PRO A 893 -2.35 -12.38 -17.81
N GLY A 894 -2.04 -12.29 -16.53
CA GLY A 894 -2.45 -11.22 -15.65
C GLY A 894 -3.94 -11.19 -15.29
N ASP A 895 -4.75 -12.11 -15.80
CA ASP A 895 -6.16 -12.20 -15.40
C ASP A 895 -6.31 -12.76 -14.00
N LEU A 896 -7.08 -12.07 -13.17
CA LEU A 896 -7.60 -12.54 -11.90
C LEU A 896 -8.95 -13.20 -12.13
N VAL A 897 -9.07 -14.48 -11.76
CA VAL A 897 -10.32 -15.24 -11.90
C VAL A 897 -10.77 -15.79 -10.54
N ALA A 898 -12.09 -15.79 -10.34
CA ALA A 898 -12.74 -16.45 -9.21
C ALA A 898 -13.54 -17.64 -9.72
N LEU A 899 -13.42 -18.76 -9.03
CA LEU A 899 -14.11 -20.01 -9.37
C LEU A 899 -14.39 -20.84 -8.12
N VAL A 900 -15.42 -21.66 -8.18
CA VAL A 900 -15.71 -22.64 -7.14
C VAL A 900 -15.19 -24.00 -7.58
N LEU A 901 -14.29 -24.56 -6.78
CA LEU A 901 -13.77 -25.90 -6.96
C LEU A 901 -14.74 -26.87 -6.28
N VAL A 902 -15.34 -27.77 -7.05
CA VAL A 902 -16.32 -28.77 -6.58
C VAL A 902 -15.85 -30.19 -6.88
N GLN A 903 -16.25 -31.14 -6.05
CA GLN A 903 -16.04 -32.55 -6.36
C GLN A 903 -17.04 -33.00 -7.44
N SER A 904 -16.55 -33.70 -8.46
CA SER A 904 -17.42 -34.39 -9.40
C SER A 904 -18.13 -35.52 -8.66
N SER A 905 -19.45 -35.60 -8.78
CA SER A 905 -20.27 -36.65 -8.22
C SER A 905 -19.94 -38.02 -8.79
#